data_f44c97b05b5e4d367de8a39cc9f79e68
#
_entry.id   f44c97b05b5e4d367de8a39cc9f79e68
#
_cell.length_a   1.000
_cell.length_b   1.000
_cell.length_c   1.000
_cell.angle_alpha   90.00
_cell.angle_beta   90.00
_cell.angle_gamma   90.00
#
_symmetry.space_group_name_H-M   'P 1'
#
loop_
_entity.id
_entity.type
_entity.pdbx_description
1 polymer ?
#
loop_
_entity_poly.entity_id
_entity_poly.type
_entity_poly.pdbx_seq_one_letter_code
_entity_poly.pdbx_strand_id
1 'polypeptide(L)'
;MAQAMGQRRRQVSGTPEKIQSWDQQAWPQQGRPQRSAGKSDGLQRSGPRITLGQKLAWSLAIALPLGFLGLFFAWPVASLVMRGLLDNGRLDLAGVGEVFLRERTGRVVGQTLYQAAWATGISALAALPGAHLLYRRRFVGVGLLKALVIVPFVLPSVAVGVAFHSLLTKGGWLESLGLDGTSQAVIAAMVFFNYGFILRQVGSFWAQLDPRPAQAAASLGAGPARVFFTITLPRLAPMIAAAASVTFLYCCTAYGVVLVLGGRGVSTIETEIYVLTAQFLDLRGAAVLSVAQIVLVAACLLVAERARRRFGARSDWVGQVPASALTWRDLPAIAFTTALIGGLLVAPIASLLVRSFKRSGEWTLANYLDLFNPQATPALLVSVEQSAWFSLRTALTAGAIAMVVGVCIAVVVSRQPRSTWAKRGLVWLDGFFMLPLGVSAVTVGFGFLITLARPPLALTKSWWIVPLAQAVVAVPLVVRTLVPALRGIDPRQREAAASLGAGPGRVIASVDGPVLWRSGGLAAGFALATSLGEFGATSFLARPQSPTLPVVVAQLISRPGAVNQGMAIAGAVVLALGSASIMLICEYLQGRATTRRPGSRKPGTRKPGVGAKNCASAKGMVGQKTASSRRPGVGSKRTASAINKD
;
A
#
# COMPACT_ATOMS: atom_id res chain seq x y z
N MET A 1 -19.47 55.01 -23.19
CA MET A 1 -18.51 55.96 -22.64
C MET A 1 -17.15 55.36 -22.84
N ALA A 2 -16.74 55.33 -24.10
CA ALA A 2 -15.42 54.98 -24.58
C ALA A 2 -14.68 56.30 -24.83
N GLN A 3 -13.37 56.24 -24.83
CA GLN A 3 -12.40 57.33 -25.05
C GLN A 3 -12.04 58.12 -23.77
N ALA A 4 -10.85 57.78 -23.29
CA ALA A 4 -9.76 58.69 -22.95
C ALA A 4 -8.75 57.95 -22.05
N MET A 5 -7.65 57.57 -22.58
CA MET A 5 -6.30 57.73 -22.07
C MET A 5 -5.27 56.85 -22.87
N GLY A 6 -5.15 57.24 -24.11
CA GLY A 6 -3.90 57.05 -24.85
C GLY A 6 -2.98 58.25 -24.57
N GLN A 7 -1.70 58.02 -24.71
CA GLN A 7 -0.60 59.00 -24.68
C GLN A 7 0.02 59.35 -23.32
N ARG A 8 1.07 58.57 -22.97
CA ARG A 8 2.41 59.12 -22.60
C ARG A 8 3.48 58.05 -22.77
N ARG A 9 3.89 57.85 -24.01
CA ARG A 9 5.27 57.46 -24.35
C ARG A 9 5.95 58.73 -24.83
N ARG A 10 6.93 59.24 -24.12
CA ARG A 10 8.04 60.04 -24.67
C ARG A 10 9.22 59.91 -23.70
N GLN A 11 10.25 59.26 -24.22
CA GLN A 11 11.63 59.69 -24.28
C GLN A 11 12.35 60.04 -22.96
N VAL A 12 13.23 59.11 -22.51
CA VAL A 12 14.57 59.48 -22.06
C VAL A 12 15.54 58.55 -22.76
N SER A 13 16.21 59.08 -23.80
CA SER A 13 17.41 58.54 -24.39
C SER A 13 18.58 58.92 -23.51
N GLY A 14 19.29 57.93 -22.95
CA GLY A 14 20.54 58.10 -22.24
C GLY A 14 21.43 56.91 -22.57
N THR A 15 22.48 57.20 -23.30
CA THR A 15 23.58 56.35 -23.80
C THR A 15 24.23 55.51 -22.70
N PRO A 16 24.57 54.25 -22.99
CA PRO A 16 25.36 53.40 -22.07
C PRO A 16 26.84 53.54 -22.39
N GLU A 17 27.56 54.28 -21.58
CA GLU A 17 29.03 54.24 -21.54
C GLU A 17 29.53 54.01 -20.10
N LYS A 18 30.46 53.03 -20.00
CA LYS A 18 31.21 52.68 -18.81
C LYS A 18 30.60 51.69 -17.79
N ILE A 19 30.53 50.44 -18.20
CA ILE A 19 30.87 49.28 -17.34
C ILE A 19 31.60 48.25 -18.22
N GLN A 20 32.80 48.56 -18.62
CA GLN A 20 33.82 47.62 -19.07
C GLN A 20 34.99 47.75 -18.15
N SER A 21 35.24 46.72 -17.38
CA SER A 21 36.56 46.35 -16.84
C SER A 21 36.47 45.57 -15.54
N TRP A 22 36.00 44.34 -15.59
CA TRP A 22 36.32 43.32 -14.57
C TRP A 22 36.02 41.94 -15.15
N ASP A 23 36.71 41.60 -16.25
CA ASP A 23 36.79 40.22 -16.69
C ASP A 23 37.96 40.06 -17.64
N GLN A 24 39.10 39.72 -17.10
CA GLN A 24 40.21 39.06 -17.79
C GLN A 24 41.36 38.84 -16.83
N GLN A 25 41.17 37.92 -15.85
CA GLN A 25 42.31 37.18 -15.32
C GLN A 25 42.29 35.80 -15.98
N ALA A 26 43.09 35.71 -17.05
CA ALA A 26 43.32 34.50 -17.81
C ALA A 26 43.92 33.39 -16.95
N TRP A 27 43.23 32.27 -16.88
CA TRP A 27 43.80 30.98 -16.47
C TRP A 27 44.75 30.49 -17.56
N PRO A 28 45.97 30.00 -17.23
CA PRO A 28 46.89 29.47 -18.21
C PRO A 28 46.25 28.28 -18.96
N GLN A 29 46.13 28.37 -20.23
CA GLN A 29 45.76 27.27 -21.13
C GLN A 29 46.89 26.22 -21.08
N GLN A 30 46.76 25.21 -20.24
CA GLN A 30 47.55 23.99 -20.35
C GLN A 30 47.08 23.22 -21.59
N GLY A 31 48.05 22.95 -22.46
CA GLY A 31 48.02 22.38 -23.78
C GLY A 31 46.92 21.38 -24.05
N ARG A 32 46.09 21.63 -25.06
CA ARG A 32 45.28 20.62 -25.73
C ARG A 32 46.25 19.59 -26.35
N PRO A 33 46.15 18.30 -25.99
CA PRO A 33 46.83 17.28 -26.74
C PRO A 33 46.29 17.29 -28.17
N GLN A 34 47.19 17.49 -29.15
CA GLN A 34 46.93 17.31 -30.58
C GLN A 34 46.31 15.90 -30.78
N ARG A 35 45.07 15.86 -31.26
CA ARG A 35 44.47 14.62 -31.76
C ARG A 35 45.24 14.22 -33.00
N SER A 36 46.21 13.34 -32.87
CA SER A 36 46.71 12.57 -33.99
C SER A 36 45.53 11.82 -34.62
N ALA A 37 45.29 12.05 -35.88
CA ALA A 37 44.37 11.29 -36.72
C ALA A 37 44.94 9.88 -36.91
N GLY A 38 44.90 9.07 -35.86
CA GLY A 38 45.08 7.64 -35.94
C GLY A 38 43.78 7.02 -36.38
N LYS A 39 43.80 6.30 -37.50
CA LYS A 39 42.75 5.43 -38.00
C LYS A 39 42.16 4.67 -36.81
N SER A 40 40.92 4.99 -36.43
CA SER A 40 40.13 4.18 -35.50
C SER A 40 39.74 2.90 -36.23
N ASP A 41 40.61 1.89 -36.16
CA ASP A 41 40.21 0.52 -36.42
C ASP A 41 38.99 0.25 -35.57
N GLY A 42 37.93 -0.16 -36.22
CA GLY A 42 36.62 -0.44 -35.65
C GLY A 42 36.69 -1.54 -34.59
N LEU A 43 36.99 -1.14 -33.37
CA LEU A 43 36.54 -1.90 -32.19
C LEU A 43 35.02 -1.75 -32.13
N GLN A 44 34.34 -2.53 -32.98
CA GLN A 44 32.96 -2.94 -32.74
C GLN A 44 32.92 -3.42 -31.28
N ARG A 45 32.38 -2.59 -30.41
CA ARG A 45 31.99 -2.99 -29.08
C ARG A 45 30.93 -4.10 -29.25
N SER A 46 31.38 -5.33 -29.41
CA SER A 46 30.54 -6.51 -29.28
C SER A 46 30.01 -6.48 -27.85
N GLY A 47 28.80 -5.95 -27.70
CA GLY A 47 28.06 -6.06 -26.43
C GLY A 47 28.10 -7.55 -26.00
N PRO A 48 28.11 -7.85 -24.73
CA PRO A 48 28.22 -9.22 -24.23
C PRO A 48 27.16 -10.08 -24.94
N ARG A 49 27.61 -11.07 -25.72
CA ARG A 49 26.72 -12.00 -26.43
C ARG A 49 25.87 -12.71 -25.38
N ILE A 50 24.57 -12.43 -25.38
CA ILE A 50 23.61 -13.09 -24.50
C ILE A 50 23.65 -14.58 -24.84
N THR A 51 24.04 -15.43 -23.90
CA THR A 51 24.10 -16.89 -24.09
C THR A 51 22.68 -17.45 -24.28
N LEU A 52 22.56 -18.59 -24.96
CA LEU A 52 21.27 -19.25 -25.19
C LEU A 52 20.52 -19.49 -23.87
N GLY A 53 21.21 -19.95 -22.83
CA GLY A 53 20.62 -20.13 -21.49
C GLY A 53 20.09 -18.84 -20.87
N GLN A 54 20.74 -17.70 -21.14
CA GLN A 54 20.26 -16.39 -20.68
C GLN A 54 18.98 -15.95 -21.40
N LYS A 55 18.92 -16.19 -22.73
CA LYS A 55 17.69 -15.92 -23.51
C LYS A 55 16.54 -16.77 -23.00
N LEU A 56 16.81 -18.05 -22.75
CA LEU A 56 15.80 -18.99 -22.23
C LEU A 56 15.31 -18.56 -20.83
N ALA A 57 16.20 -18.15 -19.93
CA ALA A 57 15.85 -17.69 -18.58
C ALA A 57 14.97 -16.42 -18.63
N TRP A 58 15.29 -15.44 -19.51
CA TRP A 58 14.47 -14.23 -19.71
C TRP A 58 13.13 -14.56 -20.35
N SER A 59 13.10 -15.46 -21.35
CA SER A 59 11.86 -15.90 -21.97
C SER A 59 10.96 -16.58 -20.95
N LEU A 60 11.50 -17.44 -20.09
CA LEU A 60 10.75 -18.11 -19.03
C LEU A 60 10.25 -17.11 -17.96
N ALA A 61 11.08 -16.13 -17.58
CA ALA A 61 10.70 -15.10 -16.61
C ALA A 61 9.55 -14.21 -17.10
N ILE A 62 9.34 -14.09 -18.42
CA ILE A 62 8.22 -13.36 -19.03
C ILE A 62 7.05 -14.32 -19.29
N ALA A 63 7.32 -15.51 -19.86
CA ALA A 63 6.29 -16.44 -20.30
C ALA A 63 5.50 -17.03 -19.12
N LEU A 64 6.17 -17.32 -17.98
CA LEU A 64 5.52 -17.89 -16.81
C LEU A 64 4.46 -16.95 -16.22
N PRO A 65 4.73 -15.65 -15.93
CA PRO A 65 3.69 -14.73 -15.47
C PRO A 65 2.60 -14.48 -16.51
N LEU A 66 2.97 -14.34 -17.79
CA LEU A 66 2.00 -14.15 -18.86
C LEU A 66 1.09 -15.37 -19.02
N GLY A 67 1.64 -16.58 -19.00
CA GLY A 67 0.87 -17.82 -19.07
C GLY A 67 -0.03 -17.98 -17.84
N PHE A 68 0.50 -17.72 -16.65
CA PHE A 68 -0.28 -17.78 -15.41
C PHE A 68 -1.45 -16.80 -15.42
N LEU A 69 -1.19 -15.51 -15.64
CA LEU A 69 -2.24 -14.51 -15.66
C LEU A 69 -3.13 -14.62 -16.91
N GLY A 70 -2.61 -15.06 -18.05
CA GLY A 70 -3.39 -15.34 -19.24
C GLY A 70 -4.45 -16.43 -18.99
N LEU A 71 -4.03 -17.56 -18.40
CA LEU A 71 -4.87 -18.71 -18.15
C LEU A 71 -5.82 -18.52 -16.95
N PHE A 72 -5.28 -17.99 -15.83
CA PHE A 72 -6.02 -17.92 -14.57
C PHE A 72 -6.64 -16.55 -14.29
N PHE A 73 -6.38 -15.52 -15.09
CA PHE A 73 -7.01 -14.22 -14.94
C PHE A 73 -7.70 -13.75 -16.23
N ALA A 74 -6.92 -13.60 -17.33
CA ALA A 74 -7.46 -12.98 -18.54
C ALA A 74 -8.55 -13.84 -19.20
N TRP A 75 -8.37 -15.16 -19.28
CA TRP A 75 -9.38 -16.06 -19.82
C TRP A 75 -10.68 -16.08 -19.00
N PRO A 76 -10.67 -16.30 -17.66
CA PRO A 76 -11.88 -16.21 -16.84
C PRO A 76 -12.60 -14.86 -16.96
N VAL A 77 -11.87 -13.75 -16.91
CA VAL A 77 -12.47 -12.42 -17.03
C VAL A 77 -13.04 -12.18 -18.43
N ALA A 78 -12.30 -12.56 -19.48
CA ALA A 78 -12.81 -12.44 -20.85
C ALA A 78 -14.07 -13.27 -21.07
N SER A 79 -14.11 -14.52 -20.59
CA SER A 79 -15.29 -15.39 -20.68
C SER A 79 -16.49 -14.82 -19.92
N LEU A 80 -16.24 -14.19 -18.77
CA LEU A 80 -17.26 -13.51 -18.00
C LEU A 80 -17.82 -12.31 -18.77
N VAL A 81 -16.93 -11.47 -19.35
CA VAL A 81 -17.33 -10.32 -20.17
C VAL A 81 -18.12 -10.77 -21.37
N MET A 82 -17.65 -11.82 -22.07
CA MET A 82 -18.37 -12.39 -23.21
C MET A 82 -19.77 -12.89 -22.80
N ARG A 83 -19.88 -13.57 -21.65
CA ARG A 83 -21.17 -14.09 -21.16
C ARG A 83 -22.15 -12.98 -20.73
N GLY A 84 -21.61 -11.85 -20.23
CA GLY A 84 -22.42 -10.68 -19.86
C GLY A 84 -22.92 -9.88 -21.06
N LEU A 85 -22.12 -9.80 -22.13
CA LEU A 85 -22.41 -8.95 -23.30
C LEU A 85 -23.00 -9.70 -24.48
N LEU A 86 -22.78 -11.03 -24.60
CA LEU A 86 -23.22 -11.82 -25.73
C LEU A 86 -24.34 -12.75 -25.32
N ASP A 87 -25.38 -12.84 -26.18
CA ASP A 87 -26.38 -13.89 -26.16
C ASP A 87 -26.32 -14.66 -27.50
N ASN A 88 -26.17 -15.99 -27.41
CA ASN A 88 -26.01 -16.87 -28.58
C ASN A 88 -24.96 -16.38 -29.61
N GLY A 89 -23.86 -15.77 -29.11
CA GLY A 89 -22.76 -15.27 -29.92
C GLY A 89 -22.98 -13.90 -30.57
N ARG A 90 -24.12 -13.25 -30.31
CA ARG A 90 -24.44 -11.90 -30.80
C ARG A 90 -24.41 -10.91 -29.63
N LEU A 91 -23.95 -9.66 -29.91
CA LEU A 91 -23.97 -8.61 -28.92
C LEU A 91 -25.41 -8.24 -28.56
N ASP A 92 -25.80 -8.48 -27.32
CA ASP A 92 -27.14 -8.20 -26.79
C ASP A 92 -27.11 -7.05 -25.77
N LEU A 93 -27.11 -5.83 -26.31
CA LEU A 93 -27.19 -4.63 -25.49
C LEU A 93 -28.58 -4.41 -24.86
N ALA A 94 -29.63 -4.97 -25.50
CA ALA A 94 -30.98 -4.87 -24.97
C ALA A 94 -31.12 -5.67 -23.68
N GLY A 95 -30.63 -6.91 -23.64
CA GLY A 95 -30.64 -7.73 -22.43
C GLY A 95 -29.73 -7.18 -21.35
N VAL A 96 -28.59 -6.52 -21.69
CA VAL A 96 -27.79 -5.78 -20.73
C VAL A 96 -28.59 -4.61 -20.15
N GLY A 97 -29.32 -3.85 -20.99
CA GLY A 97 -30.18 -2.76 -20.55
C GLY A 97 -31.31 -3.25 -19.62
N GLU A 98 -31.93 -4.39 -19.93
CA GLU A 98 -32.96 -5.01 -19.09
C GLU A 98 -32.45 -5.31 -17.67
N VAL A 99 -31.22 -5.85 -17.53
CA VAL A 99 -30.61 -6.09 -16.21
C VAL A 99 -30.41 -4.80 -15.44
N PHE A 100 -30.00 -3.70 -16.11
CA PHE A 100 -29.83 -2.40 -15.46
C PHE A 100 -31.14 -1.71 -15.12
N LEU A 101 -32.21 -1.97 -15.87
CA LEU A 101 -33.53 -1.41 -15.62
C LEU A 101 -34.28 -2.13 -14.47
N ARG A 102 -33.81 -3.28 -14.03
CA ARG A 102 -34.34 -3.93 -12.83
C ARG A 102 -34.18 -3.00 -11.62
N GLU A 103 -35.27 -2.71 -10.93
CA GLU A 103 -35.28 -1.85 -9.73
C GLU A 103 -34.23 -2.30 -8.70
N ARG A 104 -34.08 -3.61 -8.51
CA ARG A 104 -33.11 -4.21 -7.61
C ARG A 104 -31.67 -3.84 -8.00
N THR A 105 -31.32 -3.90 -9.28
CA THR A 105 -29.98 -3.55 -9.78
C THR A 105 -29.67 -2.07 -9.54
N GLY A 106 -30.61 -1.17 -9.86
CA GLY A 106 -30.45 0.25 -9.63
C GLY A 106 -30.24 0.57 -8.13
N ARG A 107 -31.01 -0.09 -7.26
CA ARG A 107 -30.85 0.05 -5.81
C ARG A 107 -29.50 -0.42 -5.32
N VAL A 108 -29.02 -1.57 -5.77
CA VAL A 108 -27.72 -2.13 -5.39
C VAL A 108 -26.54 -1.26 -5.85
N VAL A 109 -26.57 -0.78 -7.09
CA VAL A 109 -25.58 0.16 -7.62
C VAL A 109 -25.59 1.45 -6.81
N GLY A 110 -26.77 2.03 -6.55
CA GLY A 110 -26.92 3.22 -5.73
C GLY A 110 -26.36 3.05 -4.30
N GLN A 111 -26.69 1.92 -3.66
CA GLN A 111 -26.18 1.60 -2.32
C GLN A 111 -24.65 1.43 -2.31
N THR A 112 -24.07 0.77 -3.32
CA THR A 112 -22.63 0.61 -3.45
C THR A 112 -21.92 1.97 -3.49
N LEU A 113 -22.42 2.86 -4.37
CA LEU A 113 -21.86 4.20 -4.51
C LEU A 113 -22.06 5.07 -3.26
N TYR A 114 -23.23 4.99 -2.64
CA TYR A 114 -23.56 5.68 -1.39
C TYR A 114 -22.62 5.26 -0.26
N GLN A 115 -22.51 3.95 0.00
CA GLN A 115 -21.65 3.41 1.05
C GLN A 115 -20.17 3.75 0.80
N ALA A 116 -19.70 3.61 -0.44
CA ALA A 116 -18.33 3.93 -0.81
C ALA A 116 -18.01 5.42 -0.68
N ALA A 117 -18.93 6.31 -1.07
CA ALA A 117 -18.76 7.75 -0.96
C ALA A 117 -18.68 8.20 0.51
N TRP A 118 -19.64 7.76 1.34
CA TRP A 118 -19.62 8.08 2.77
C TRP A 118 -18.41 7.52 3.50
N ALA A 119 -18.09 6.24 3.29
CA ALA A 119 -16.93 5.62 3.92
C ALA A 119 -15.62 6.34 3.55
N THR A 120 -15.46 6.69 2.27
CA THR A 120 -14.30 7.44 1.77
C THR A 120 -14.23 8.85 2.36
N GLY A 121 -15.35 9.57 2.33
CA GLY A 121 -15.45 10.93 2.86
C GLY A 121 -15.12 11.00 4.35
N ILE A 122 -15.76 10.13 5.15
CA ILE A 122 -15.51 10.03 6.59
C ILE A 122 -14.05 9.65 6.86
N SER A 123 -13.51 8.64 6.15
CA SER A 123 -12.13 8.22 6.33
C SER A 123 -11.14 9.34 6.00
N ALA A 124 -11.39 10.10 4.93
CA ALA A 124 -10.53 11.21 4.51
C ALA A 124 -10.53 12.37 5.52
N LEU A 125 -11.71 12.75 5.99
CA LEU A 125 -11.86 13.82 6.98
C LEU A 125 -11.27 13.42 8.33
N ALA A 126 -11.60 12.20 8.80
CA ALA A 126 -11.14 11.68 10.08
C ALA A 126 -9.62 11.44 10.11
N ALA A 127 -9.00 11.14 8.96
CA ALA A 127 -7.57 10.92 8.87
C ALA A 127 -6.72 12.19 9.05
N LEU A 128 -7.26 13.39 8.82
CA LEU A 128 -6.49 14.64 8.88
C LEU A 128 -5.94 14.95 10.29
N PRO A 129 -6.76 14.94 11.36
CA PRO A 129 -6.26 15.15 12.72
C PRO A 129 -5.24 14.08 13.13
N GLY A 130 -5.51 12.81 12.79
CA GLY A 130 -4.59 11.70 13.05
C GLY A 130 -3.27 11.84 12.29
N ALA A 131 -3.30 12.25 11.01
CA ALA A 131 -2.12 12.49 10.21
C ALA A 131 -1.25 13.63 10.79
N HIS A 132 -1.89 14.74 11.22
CA HIS A 132 -1.21 15.81 11.94
C HIS A 132 -0.52 15.28 13.19
N LEU A 133 -1.26 14.59 14.06
CA LEU A 133 -0.77 14.10 15.34
C LEU A 133 0.39 13.09 15.16
N LEU A 134 0.20 12.05 14.34
CA LEU A 134 1.15 10.94 14.26
C LEU A 134 2.39 11.25 13.40
N TYR A 135 2.33 12.20 12.47
CA TYR A 135 3.43 12.48 11.54
C TYR A 135 4.09 13.84 11.71
N ARG A 136 3.42 14.81 12.37
CA ARG A 136 3.96 16.17 12.61
C ARG A 136 4.33 16.41 14.07
N ARG A 137 3.85 15.55 14.98
CA ARG A 137 4.11 15.68 16.42
C ARG A 137 4.94 14.52 16.94
N ARG A 138 5.74 14.78 17.99
CA ARG A 138 6.60 13.81 18.66
C ARG A 138 6.16 13.67 20.10
N PHE A 139 5.78 12.45 20.49
CA PHE A 139 5.37 12.10 21.86
C PHE A 139 5.63 10.60 22.11
N VAL A 140 5.61 10.22 23.39
CA VAL A 140 5.80 8.83 23.82
C VAL A 140 4.60 8.00 23.30
N GLY A 141 4.86 6.83 22.69
CA GLY A 141 3.80 5.95 22.17
C GLY A 141 3.38 6.22 20.71
N VAL A 142 3.91 7.25 20.02
CA VAL A 142 3.57 7.53 18.61
C VAL A 142 3.84 6.32 17.69
N GLY A 143 4.88 5.53 17.97
CA GLY A 143 5.19 4.31 17.22
C GLY A 143 4.12 3.24 17.38
N LEU A 144 3.65 3.03 18.61
CA LEU A 144 2.57 2.08 18.92
C LEU A 144 1.26 2.48 18.25
N LEU A 145 0.89 3.77 18.30
CA LEU A 145 -0.32 4.25 17.62
C LEU A 145 -0.24 4.10 16.10
N LYS A 146 0.92 4.36 15.49
CA LYS A 146 1.14 4.09 14.06
C LYS A 146 0.98 2.62 13.71
N ALA A 147 1.51 1.72 14.54
CA ALA A 147 1.33 0.28 14.36
C ALA A 147 -0.13 -0.13 14.51
N LEU A 148 -0.83 0.35 15.56
CA LEU A 148 -2.24 0.04 15.81
C LEU A 148 -3.15 0.46 14.65
N VAL A 149 -2.90 1.63 14.06
CA VAL A 149 -3.67 2.14 12.92
C VAL A 149 -3.49 1.30 11.64
N ILE A 150 -2.42 0.51 11.55
CA ILE A 150 -2.18 -0.38 10.40
C ILE A 150 -2.86 -1.75 10.58
N VAL A 151 -3.12 -2.18 11.82
CA VAL A 151 -3.71 -3.49 12.14
C VAL A 151 -4.98 -3.81 11.32
N PRO A 152 -5.94 -2.89 11.17
CA PRO A 152 -7.15 -3.16 10.38
C PRO A 152 -6.90 -3.64 8.97
N PHE A 153 -5.84 -3.16 8.33
CA PHE A 153 -5.51 -3.51 6.95
C PHE A 153 -5.06 -4.97 6.79
N VAL A 154 -4.60 -5.59 7.86
CA VAL A 154 -4.11 -6.98 7.87
C VAL A 154 -5.23 -7.97 8.23
N LEU A 155 -6.29 -7.49 8.90
CA LEU A 155 -7.38 -8.35 9.36
C LEU A 155 -8.26 -8.81 8.19
N PRO A 156 -8.68 -10.08 8.17
CA PRO A 156 -9.63 -10.61 7.21
C PRO A 156 -10.99 -9.89 7.29
N SER A 157 -11.59 -9.59 6.13
CA SER A 157 -12.83 -8.82 6.05
C SER A 157 -14.01 -9.49 6.79
N VAL A 158 -14.09 -10.82 6.76
CA VAL A 158 -15.11 -11.57 7.50
C VAL A 158 -14.91 -11.44 9.00
N ALA A 159 -13.67 -11.55 9.50
CA ALA A 159 -13.38 -11.41 10.93
C ALA A 159 -13.75 -10.01 11.46
N VAL A 160 -13.50 -8.97 10.65
CA VAL A 160 -13.93 -7.60 10.99
C VAL A 160 -15.46 -7.47 10.94
N GLY A 161 -16.12 -8.08 9.94
CA GLY A 161 -17.58 -8.14 9.90
C GLY A 161 -18.16 -8.75 11.18
N VAL A 162 -17.61 -9.90 11.63
CA VAL A 162 -18.00 -10.55 12.90
C VAL A 162 -17.68 -9.68 14.11
N ALA A 163 -16.55 -8.95 14.10
CA ALA A 163 -16.20 -8.04 15.19
C ALA A 163 -17.22 -6.91 15.36
N PHE A 164 -17.61 -6.26 14.25
CA PHE A 164 -18.67 -5.24 14.28
C PHE A 164 -20.03 -5.83 14.61
N HIS A 165 -20.37 -6.99 14.07
CA HIS A 165 -21.59 -7.71 14.42
C HIS A 165 -21.62 -8.00 15.93
N SER A 166 -20.53 -8.49 16.51
CA SER A 166 -20.43 -8.75 17.95
C SER A 166 -20.60 -7.49 18.80
N LEU A 167 -20.22 -6.32 18.29
CA LEU A 167 -20.31 -5.03 18.98
C LEU A 167 -21.74 -4.46 18.95
N LEU A 168 -22.49 -4.68 17.84
CA LEU A 168 -23.75 -4.00 17.53
C LEU A 168 -25.01 -4.85 17.82
N THR A 169 -24.87 -6.18 17.87
CA THR A 169 -25.98 -7.11 18.13
C THR A 169 -26.31 -7.22 19.61
N LYS A 170 -27.41 -7.93 19.93
CA LYS A 170 -27.87 -8.21 21.30
C LYS A 170 -26.75 -8.72 22.18
N GLY A 171 -26.58 -8.07 23.34
CA GLY A 171 -25.47 -8.30 24.28
C GLY A 171 -24.15 -7.65 23.88
N GLY A 172 -24.10 -6.86 22.80
CA GLY A 172 -22.96 -6.03 22.43
C GLY A 172 -22.92 -4.69 23.14
N TRP A 173 -21.75 -4.06 23.22
CA TRP A 173 -21.55 -2.79 23.94
C TRP A 173 -22.30 -1.61 23.31
N LEU A 174 -22.61 -1.67 22.02
CA LEU A 174 -23.31 -0.63 21.25
C LEU A 174 -24.66 -1.11 20.70
N GLU A 175 -25.27 -2.14 21.32
CA GLU A 175 -26.60 -2.62 20.97
C GLU A 175 -27.66 -1.50 20.99
N SER A 176 -27.57 -0.58 21.98
CA SER A 176 -28.49 0.54 22.15
C SER A 176 -28.55 1.50 20.96
N LEU A 177 -27.56 1.49 20.09
CA LEU A 177 -27.55 2.32 18.88
C LEU A 177 -28.47 1.79 17.78
N GLY A 178 -28.93 0.53 17.85
CA GLY A 178 -29.81 -0.07 16.86
C GLY A 178 -29.24 -0.13 15.43
N LEU A 179 -27.90 -0.19 15.30
CA LEU A 179 -27.24 -0.11 14.00
C LEU A 179 -27.04 -1.49 13.32
N ASP A 180 -27.42 -2.58 13.98
CA ASP A 180 -27.25 -3.92 13.41
C ASP A 180 -28.06 -4.07 12.11
N GLY A 181 -27.44 -4.63 11.08
CA GLY A 181 -28.04 -4.82 9.76
C GLY A 181 -28.25 -3.54 8.95
N THR A 182 -27.65 -2.41 9.32
CA THR A 182 -27.82 -1.12 8.65
C THR A 182 -26.64 -0.75 7.75
N SER A 183 -26.88 0.15 6.78
CA SER A 183 -25.79 0.71 5.96
C SER A 183 -24.76 1.48 6.78
N GLN A 184 -25.16 2.06 7.91
CA GLN A 184 -24.27 2.79 8.82
C GLN A 184 -23.22 1.87 9.46
N ALA A 185 -23.64 0.66 9.89
CA ALA A 185 -22.71 -0.35 10.39
C ALA A 185 -21.69 -0.78 9.32
N VAL A 186 -22.16 -0.99 8.09
CA VAL A 186 -21.28 -1.32 6.96
C VAL A 186 -20.31 -0.17 6.67
N ILE A 187 -20.77 1.08 6.63
CA ILE A 187 -19.94 2.27 6.44
C ILE A 187 -18.89 2.37 7.55
N ALA A 188 -19.27 2.18 8.83
CA ALA A 188 -18.34 2.20 9.95
C ALA A 188 -17.22 1.15 9.80
N ALA A 189 -17.58 -0.07 9.40
CA ALA A 189 -16.60 -1.12 9.15
C ALA A 189 -15.70 -0.84 7.92
N MET A 190 -16.23 -0.20 6.87
CA MET A 190 -15.42 0.27 5.74
C MET A 190 -14.46 1.39 6.17
N VAL A 191 -14.89 2.32 7.05
CA VAL A 191 -14.02 3.35 7.63
C VAL A 191 -12.91 2.71 8.48
N PHE A 192 -13.23 1.69 9.27
CA PHE A 192 -12.25 0.92 10.06
C PHE A 192 -11.08 0.44 9.19
N PHE A 193 -11.33 -0.15 8.03
CA PHE A 193 -10.28 -0.61 7.12
C PHE A 193 -9.47 0.53 6.50
N ASN A 194 -10.14 1.59 6.10
CA ASN A 194 -9.58 2.60 5.19
C ASN A 194 -8.99 3.82 5.90
N TYR A 195 -9.40 4.08 7.14
CA TYR A 195 -8.87 5.18 7.96
C TYR A 195 -7.35 5.15 8.06
N GLY A 196 -6.80 3.99 8.45
CA GLY A 196 -5.35 3.80 8.59
C GLY A 196 -4.58 3.98 7.29
N PHE A 197 -5.15 3.54 6.18
CA PHE A 197 -4.56 3.70 4.86
C PHE A 197 -4.44 5.17 4.47
N ILE A 198 -5.53 5.93 4.55
CA ILE A 198 -5.52 7.38 4.21
C ILE A 198 -4.60 8.14 5.19
N LEU A 199 -4.71 7.88 6.48
CA LEU A 199 -3.89 8.51 7.51
C LEU A 199 -2.39 8.33 7.23
N ARG A 200 -1.97 7.12 6.88
CA ARG A 200 -0.57 6.82 6.56
C ARG A 200 -0.12 7.54 5.29
N GLN A 201 -0.92 7.52 4.23
CA GLN A 201 -0.55 8.15 2.95
C GLN A 201 -0.45 9.66 3.08
N VAL A 202 -1.48 10.29 3.64
CA VAL A 202 -1.52 11.75 3.85
C VAL A 202 -0.47 12.18 4.88
N GLY A 203 -0.32 11.44 5.98
CA GLY A 203 0.63 11.76 7.04
C GLY A 203 2.09 11.68 6.58
N SER A 204 2.46 10.64 5.85
CA SER A 204 3.81 10.48 5.31
C SER A 204 4.15 11.58 4.29
N PHE A 205 3.19 11.98 3.47
CA PHE A 205 3.33 13.11 2.55
C PHE A 205 3.45 14.43 3.31
N TRP A 206 2.60 14.67 4.33
CA TRP A 206 2.64 15.88 5.16
C TRP A 206 3.98 16.04 5.89
N ALA A 207 4.59 14.96 6.33
CA ALA A 207 5.91 14.97 6.96
C ALA A 207 7.04 15.45 6.04
N GLN A 208 6.85 15.38 4.73
CA GLN A 208 7.83 15.77 3.71
C GLN A 208 7.53 17.15 3.10
N LEU A 209 6.40 17.77 3.47
CA LEU A 209 5.96 19.04 2.92
C LEU A 209 6.77 20.19 3.54
N ASP A 210 7.27 21.13 2.70
CA ASP A 210 8.01 22.30 3.16
C ASP A 210 7.16 23.16 4.13
N PRO A 211 7.60 23.38 5.36
CA PRO A 211 6.89 24.17 6.35
C PRO A 211 7.02 25.70 6.14
N ARG A 212 7.99 26.16 5.34
CA ARG A 212 8.32 27.59 5.20
C ARG A 212 7.14 28.46 4.77
N PRO A 213 6.28 28.06 3.78
CA PRO A 213 5.13 28.89 3.41
C PRO A 213 4.11 29.04 4.54
N ALA A 214 3.91 27.97 5.34
CA ALA A 214 3.01 28.04 6.50
C ALA A 214 3.60 28.92 7.62
N GLN A 215 4.90 28.87 7.84
CA GLN A 215 5.61 29.71 8.80
C GLN A 215 5.59 31.19 8.37
N ALA A 216 5.83 31.49 7.09
CA ALA A 216 5.74 32.84 6.56
C ALA A 216 4.36 33.47 6.73
N ALA A 217 3.30 32.71 6.45
CA ALA A 217 1.93 33.18 6.68
C ALA A 217 1.65 33.44 8.16
N ALA A 218 2.13 32.58 9.05
CA ALA A 218 2.00 32.77 10.49
C ALA A 218 2.77 34.01 10.98
N SER A 219 3.96 34.30 10.42
CA SER A 219 4.73 35.51 10.71
C SER A 219 4.02 36.79 10.25
N LEU A 220 3.17 36.68 9.22
CA LEU A 220 2.30 37.77 8.74
C LEU A 220 0.96 37.88 9.52
N GLY A 221 0.83 37.18 10.66
CA GLY A 221 -0.33 37.24 11.54
C GLY A 221 -1.50 36.32 11.16
N ALA A 222 -1.33 35.41 10.19
CA ALA A 222 -2.37 34.44 9.86
C ALA A 222 -2.56 33.43 11.00
N GLY A 223 -3.79 33.31 11.50
CA GLY A 223 -4.15 32.33 12.52
C GLY A 223 -4.01 30.87 12.02
N PRO A 224 -3.88 29.88 12.93
CA PRO A 224 -3.60 28.48 12.57
C PRO A 224 -4.66 27.87 11.63
N ALA A 225 -5.94 28.17 11.85
CA ALA A 225 -7.01 27.69 10.97
C ALA A 225 -6.86 28.28 9.54
N ARG A 226 -6.58 29.57 9.42
CA ARG A 226 -6.37 30.23 8.12
C ARG A 226 -5.18 29.61 7.39
N VAL A 227 -4.04 29.42 8.07
CA VAL A 227 -2.85 28.73 7.51
C VAL A 227 -3.19 27.32 7.05
N PHE A 228 -3.96 26.59 7.85
CA PHE A 228 -4.36 25.23 7.49
C PHE A 228 -5.22 25.22 6.20
N PHE A 229 -6.31 25.97 6.15
CA PHE A 229 -7.24 25.93 5.02
C PHE A 229 -6.70 26.58 3.75
N THR A 230 -5.88 27.63 3.86
CA THR A 230 -5.38 28.37 2.68
C THR A 230 -4.04 27.86 2.14
N ILE A 231 -3.20 27.23 2.97
CA ILE A 231 -1.85 26.82 2.57
C ILE A 231 -1.69 25.29 2.70
N THR A 232 -1.95 24.73 3.88
CA THR A 232 -1.64 23.31 4.15
C THR A 232 -2.59 22.38 3.41
N LEU A 233 -3.90 22.58 3.55
CA LEU A 233 -4.91 21.71 2.95
C LEU A 233 -4.86 21.70 1.41
N PRO A 234 -4.74 22.85 0.71
CA PRO A 234 -4.58 22.83 -0.75
C PRO A 234 -3.34 22.08 -1.24
N ARG A 235 -2.26 22.10 -0.45
CA ARG A 235 -1.03 21.34 -0.76
C ARG A 235 -1.16 19.85 -0.44
N LEU A 236 -2.00 19.48 0.51
CA LEU A 236 -2.34 18.09 0.83
C LEU A 236 -3.43 17.51 -0.07
N ALA A 237 -4.30 18.35 -0.64
CA ALA A 237 -5.46 17.95 -1.44
C ALA A 237 -5.13 16.91 -2.55
N PRO A 238 -4.00 17.01 -3.26
CA PRO A 238 -3.60 16.02 -4.24
C PRO A 238 -3.41 14.62 -3.67
N MET A 239 -2.73 14.54 -2.53
CA MET A 239 -2.49 13.26 -1.86
C MET A 239 -3.77 12.72 -1.23
N ILE A 240 -4.60 13.60 -0.66
CA ILE A 240 -5.93 13.23 -0.13
C ILE A 240 -6.78 12.67 -1.26
N ALA A 241 -6.87 13.35 -2.41
CA ALA A 241 -7.64 12.90 -3.56
C ALA A 241 -7.14 11.55 -4.10
N ALA A 242 -5.81 11.37 -4.19
CA ALA A 242 -5.22 10.11 -4.63
C ALA A 242 -5.51 8.96 -3.65
N ALA A 243 -5.38 9.19 -2.34
CA ALA A 243 -5.68 8.20 -1.32
C ALA A 243 -7.19 7.90 -1.27
N ALA A 244 -8.03 8.93 -1.33
CA ALA A 244 -9.49 8.80 -1.36
C ALA A 244 -9.99 8.00 -2.57
N SER A 245 -9.41 8.21 -3.76
CA SER A 245 -9.79 7.44 -4.96
C SER A 245 -9.50 5.96 -4.81
N VAL A 246 -8.37 5.58 -4.19
CA VAL A 246 -8.04 4.18 -3.91
C VAL A 246 -8.95 3.61 -2.82
N THR A 247 -9.27 4.40 -1.80
CA THR A 247 -10.22 4.01 -0.73
C THR A 247 -11.61 3.79 -1.31
N PHE A 248 -12.09 4.69 -2.16
CA PHE A 248 -13.39 4.55 -2.83
C PHE A 248 -13.47 3.24 -3.62
N LEU A 249 -12.40 2.90 -4.34
CA LEU A 249 -12.27 1.62 -5.03
C LEU A 249 -12.42 0.44 -4.06
N TYR A 250 -11.67 0.43 -2.94
CA TYR A 250 -11.77 -0.65 -1.94
C TYR A 250 -13.15 -0.74 -1.30
N CYS A 251 -13.82 0.39 -1.09
CA CYS A 251 -15.20 0.39 -0.59
C CYS A 251 -16.20 -0.15 -1.62
N CYS A 252 -16.04 0.18 -2.91
CA CYS A 252 -16.88 -0.37 -3.99
C CYS A 252 -16.72 -1.88 -4.16
N THR A 253 -15.55 -2.44 -3.82
CA THR A 253 -15.25 -3.88 -3.92
C THR A 253 -15.36 -4.60 -2.58
N ALA A 254 -15.95 -3.97 -1.57
CA ALA A 254 -16.13 -4.59 -0.27
C ALA A 254 -17.21 -5.69 -0.32
N TYR A 255 -16.83 -6.92 0.04
CA TYR A 255 -17.71 -8.09 0.01
C TYR A 255 -17.93 -8.69 1.40
N GLY A 256 -16.91 -9.24 2.04
CA GLY A 256 -17.04 -10.03 3.26
C GLY A 256 -17.67 -9.27 4.44
N VAL A 257 -17.33 -7.99 4.60
CA VAL A 257 -17.95 -7.12 5.61
C VAL A 257 -19.42 -6.90 5.33
N VAL A 258 -19.79 -6.64 4.06
CA VAL A 258 -21.18 -6.38 3.67
C VAL A 258 -22.02 -7.63 3.80
N LEU A 259 -21.46 -8.80 3.46
CA LEU A 259 -22.18 -10.07 3.60
C LEU A 259 -22.50 -10.42 5.06
N VAL A 260 -21.58 -10.07 6.00
CA VAL A 260 -21.74 -10.37 7.44
C VAL A 260 -22.61 -9.33 8.14
N LEU A 261 -22.42 -8.04 7.84
CA LEU A 261 -23.11 -6.93 8.54
C LEU A 261 -24.36 -6.44 7.83
N GLY A 262 -24.48 -6.69 6.53
CA GLY A 262 -25.62 -6.25 5.75
C GLY A 262 -26.87 -7.03 6.13
N GLY A 263 -27.87 -6.34 6.69
CA GLY A 263 -29.18 -6.90 6.92
C GLY A 263 -30.01 -7.01 5.64
N ARG A 264 -31.30 -7.39 5.81
CA ARG A 264 -32.26 -7.43 4.69
C ARG A 264 -32.37 -6.02 4.06
N GLY A 265 -31.94 -5.89 2.80
CA GLY A 265 -32.01 -4.63 2.06
C GLY A 265 -30.71 -3.81 2.01
N VAL A 266 -29.64 -4.27 2.65
CA VAL A 266 -28.30 -3.68 2.54
C VAL A 266 -27.41 -4.59 1.71
N SER A 267 -27.09 -4.17 0.49
CA SER A 267 -26.29 -4.96 -0.46
C SER A 267 -25.33 -4.07 -1.25
N THR A 268 -24.33 -4.70 -1.84
CA THR A 268 -23.40 -4.08 -2.80
C THR A 268 -23.39 -4.91 -4.09
N ILE A 269 -22.81 -4.36 -5.16
CA ILE A 269 -22.67 -5.10 -6.43
C ILE A 269 -22.01 -6.46 -6.18
N GLU A 270 -21.00 -6.52 -5.31
CA GLU A 270 -20.28 -7.75 -4.97
C GLU A 270 -21.18 -8.80 -4.29
N THR A 271 -21.97 -8.39 -3.32
CA THR A 271 -22.91 -9.30 -2.64
C THR A 271 -24.04 -9.72 -3.57
N GLU A 272 -24.49 -8.85 -4.47
CA GLU A 272 -25.51 -9.17 -5.45
C GLU A 272 -25.02 -10.17 -6.50
N ILE A 273 -23.78 -10.04 -7.00
CA ILE A 273 -23.16 -11.04 -7.88
C ILE A 273 -23.19 -12.42 -7.22
N TYR A 274 -22.86 -12.49 -5.92
CA TYR A 274 -22.91 -13.75 -5.18
C TYR A 274 -24.33 -14.28 -5.07
N VAL A 275 -25.31 -13.46 -4.73
CA VAL A 275 -26.71 -13.84 -4.57
C VAL A 275 -27.29 -14.33 -5.91
N LEU A 276 -27.05 -13.61 -7.00
CA LEU A 276 -27.49 -14.01 -8.34
C LEU A 276 -26.87 -15.34 -8.76
N THR A 277 -25.59 -15.57 -8.42
CA THR A 277 -24.89 -16.81 -8.80
C THR A 277 -25.29 -18.00 -7.93
N ALA A 278 -25.30 -17.81 -6.58
CA ALA A 278 -25.42 -18.91 -5.63
C ALA A 278 -26.89 -19.23 -5.25
N GLN A 279 -27.78 -18.24 -5.28
CA GLN A 279 -29.17 -18.41 -4.85
C GLN A 279 -30.15 -18.41 -6.01
N PHE A 280 -30.00 -17.46 -6.95
CA PHE A 280 -30.92 -17.33 -8.09
C PHE A 280 -30.48 -18.09 -9.35
N LEU A 281 -29.20 -18.52 -9.40
CA LEU A 281 -28.59 -19.16 -10.57
C LEU A 281 -28.68 -18.31 -11.86
N ASP A 282 -28.90 -17.00 -11.72
CA ASP A 282 -28.89 -16.03 -12.84
C ASP A 282 -27.44 -15.65 -13.18
N LEU A 283 -26.77 -16.55 -13.89
CA LEU A 283 -25.37 -16.36 -14.29
C LEU A 283 -25.20 -15.19 -15.27
N ARG A 284 -26.25 -14.84 -16.03
CA ARG A 284 -26.23 -13.72 -16.96
C ARG A 284 -26.27 -12.38 -16.21
N GLY A 285 -27.23 -12.22 -15.30
CA GLY A 285 -27.34 -11.04 -14.46
C GLY A 285 -26.07 -10.82 -13.65
N ALA A 286 -25.51 -11.89 -13.06
CA ALA A 286 -24.23 -11.83 -12.35
C ALA A 286 -23.07 -11.39 -13.25
N ALA A 287 -23.01 -11.86 -14.51
CA ALA A 287 -21.98 -11.49 -15.46
C ALA A 287 -22.09 -10.01 -15.89
N VAL A 288 -23.31 -9.52 -16.15
CA VAL A 288 -23.56 -8.09 -16.47
C VAL A 288 -23.13 -7.19 -15.31
N LEU A 289 -23.49 -7.53 -14.07
CA LEU A 289 -23.06 -6.77 -12.88
C LEU A 289 -21.54 -6.82 -12.69
N SER A 290 -20.90 -7.96 -12.99
CA SER A 290 -19.43 -8.07 -12.92
C SER A 290 -18.75 -7.18 -13.95
N VAL A 291 -19.30 -7.06 -15.18
CA VAL A 291 -18.81 -6.10 -16.18
C VAL A 291 -19.00 -4.66 -15.70
N ALA A 292 -20.15 -4.33 -15.14
CA ALA A 292 -20.39 -3.02 -14.54
C ALA A 292 -19.38 -2.69 -13.44
N GLN A 293 -19.10 -3.67 -12.58
CA GLN A 293 -18.08 -3.53 -11.52
C GLN A 293 -16.69 -3.29 -12.09
N ILE A 294 -16.27 -4.03 -13.13
CA ILE A 294 -14.99 -3.81 -13.82
C ILE A 294 -14.90 -2.38 -14.40
N VAL A 295 -15.97 -1.91 -15.03
CA VAL A 295 -16.05 -0.55 -15.60
C VAL A 295 -15.96 0.50 -14.48
N LEU A 296 -16.68 0.32 -13.38
CA LEU A 296 -16.65 1.20 -12.22
C LEU A 296 -15.23 1.29 -11.64
N VAL A 297 -14.58 0.15 -11.44
CA VAL A 297 -13.20 0.06 -10.94
C VAL A 297 -12.22 0.74 -11.89
N ALA A 298 -12.32 0.48 -13.20
CA ALA A 298 -11.48 1.13 -14.19
C ALA A 298 -11.66 2.66 -14.18
N ALA A 299 -12.91 3.15 -14.08
CA ALA A 299 -13.21 4.57 -13.96
C ALA A 299 -12.55 5.19 -12.71
N CYS A 300 -12.66 4.52 -11.56
CA CYS A 300 -12.01 4.97 -10.30
C CYS A 300 -10.48 5.05 -10.44
N LEU A 301 -9.86 4.03 -11.06
CA LEU A 301 -8.41 4.01 -11.29
C LEU A 301 -7.96 5.14 -12.23
N LEU A 302 -8.72 5.41 -13.30
CA LEU A 302 -8.45 6.51 -14.22
C LEU A 302 -8.57 7.88 -13.53
N VAL A 303 -9.57 8.06 -12.68
CA VAL A 303 -9.74 9.28 -11.88
C VAL A 303 -8.56 9.45 -10.91
N ALA A 304 -8.18 8.38 -10.20
CA ALA A 304 -7.04 8.38 -9.30
C ALA A 304 -5.73 8.75 -10.01
N GLU A 305 -5.50 8.19 -11.20
CA GLU A 305 -4.30 8.47 -11.99
C GLU A 305 -4.29 9.91 -12.52
N ARG A 306 -5.44 10.42 -12.99
CA ARG A 306 -5.57 11.84 -13.39
C ARG A 306 -5.32 12.78 -12.22
N ALA A 307 -5.85 12.47 -11.05
CA ALA A 307 -5.61 13.25 -9.82
C ALA A 307 -4.12 13.28 -9.49
N ARG A 308 -3.44 12.13 -9.49
CA ARG A 308 -1.99 12.05 -9.25
C ARG A 308 -1.18 12.87 -10.26
N ARG A 309 -1.51 12.79 -11.55
CA ARG A 309 -0.78 13.54 -12.61
C ARG A 309 -0.98 15.05 -12.51
N ARG A 310 -2.21 15.51 -12.26
CA ARG A 310 -2.49 16.96 -12.12
C ARG A 310 -1.76 17.58 -10.94
N PHE A 311 -1.56 16.83 -9.89
CA PHE A 311 -1.12 17.35 -8.62
C PHE A 311 0.31 16.93 -8.23
N GLY A 312 0.84 15.84 -8.80
CA GLY A 312 2.18 15.33 -8.50
C GLY A 312 3.34 16.19 -8.99
N ALA A 313 3.10 17.08 -9.98
CA ALA A 313 4.14 17.91 -10.59
C ALA A 313 4.53 19.18 -9.77
N ARG A 314 3.84 19.45 -8.65
CA ARG A 314 4.00 20.71 -7.90
C ARG A 314 4.52 20.57 -6.47
N SER A 315 5.02 19.42 -6.09
CA SER A 315 5.45 19.20 -4.69
C SER A 315 6.93 19.48 -4.52
N ASP A 316 7.26 20.60 -3.85
CA ASP A 316 8.60 20.89 -3.35
C ASP A 316 8.91 19.93 -2.20
N TRP A 317 9.63 18.87 -2.50
CA TRP A 317 10.06 17.87 -1.53
C TRP A 317 11.33 18.35 -0.82
N VAL A 318 11.25 18.65 0.47
CA VAL A 318 12.38 19.14 1.27
C VAL A 318 13.03 18.02 2.10
N GLY A 319 12.58 16.78 1.97
CA GLY A 319 12.99 15.68 2.84
C GLY A 319 12.13 15.63 4.13
N GLN A 320 12.48 14.73 5.05
CA GLN A 320 11.71 14.59 6.29
C GLN A 320 11.94 15.80 7.21
N VAL A 321 10.87 16.55 7.46
CA VAL A 321 10.88 17.66 8.43
C VAL A 321 10.79 17.07 9.84
N PRO A 322 11.68 17.46 10.78
CA PRO A 322 11.62 16.98 12.15
C PRO A 322 10.25 17.27 12.80
N ALA A 323 9.69 16.26 13.47
CA ALA A 323 8.44 16.42 14.18
C ALA A 323 8.62 17.31 15.41
N SER A 324 7.69 18.24 15.65
CA SER A 324 7.71 19.14 16.81
C SER A 324 7.07 18.50 18.05
N ALA A 325 7.37 19.01 19.23
CA ALA A 325 6.73 18.58 20.46
C ALA A 325 5.23 18.89 20.45
N LEU A 326 4.45 18.15 21.24
CA LEU A 326 3.03 18.42 21.46
C LEU A 326 2.84 19.80 22.11
N THR A 327 1.75 20.47 21.73
CA THR A 327 1.31 21.72 22.30
C THR A 327 -0.14 21.58 22.78
N TRP A 328 -0.59 22.45 23.70
CA TRP A 328 -1.99 22.44 24.17
C TRP A 328 -3.00 22.65 23.02
N ARG A 329 -2.58 23.30 21.94
CA ARG A 329 -3.41 23.49 20.72
C ARG A 329 -3.70 22.20 19.96
N ASP A 330 -2.95 21.13 20.22
CA ASP A 330 -3.15 19.82 19.62
C ASP A 330 -4.20 18.97 20.39
N LEU A 331 -4.69 19.47 21.55
CA LEU A 331 -5.64 18.75 22.41
C LEU A 331 -6.92 18.27 21.67
N PRO A 332 -7.57 19.10 20.83
CA PRO A 332 -8.74 18.62 20.05
C PRO A 332 -8.39 17.49 19.09
N ALA A 333 -7.22 17.56 18.42
CA ALA A 333 -6.75 16.51 17.54
C ALA A 333 -6.42 15.22 18.30
N ILE A 334 -5.85 15.33 19.51
CA ILE A 334 -5.57 14.20 20.40
C ILE A 334 -6.88 13.54 20.83
N ALA A 335 -7.82 14.32 21.37
CA ALA A 335 -9.11 13.82 21.85
C ALA A 335 -9.88 13.12 20.73
N PHE A 336 -10.00 13.75 19.56
CA PHE A 336 -10.69 13.17 18.41
C PHE A 336 -10.00 11.88 17.91
N THR A 337 -8.66 11.92 17.73
CA THR A 337 -7.92 10.75 17.22
C THR A 337 -7.97 9.58 18.20
N THR A 338 -7.86 9.85 19.52
CA THR A 338 -7.93 8.81 20.57
C THR A 338 -9.34 8.24 20.65
N ALA A 339 -10.39 9.08 20.62
CA ALA A 339 -11.78 8.63 20.61
C ALA A 339 -12.08 7.76 19.38
N LEU A 340 -11.59 8.18 18.21
CA LEU A 340 -11.77 7.42 16.97
C LEU A 340 -11.01 6.08 17.00
N ILE A 341 -9.76 6.08 17.44
CA ILE A 341 -8.99 4.83 17.58
C ILE A 341 -9.64 3.92 18.61
N GLY A 342 -10.04 4.44 19.77
CA GLY A 342 -10.70 3.67 20.81
C GLY A 342 -12.04 3.10 20.36
N GLY A 343 -12.93 3.93 19.84
CA GLY A 343 -14.28 3.54 19.44
C GLY A 343 -14.35 2.73 18.16
N LEU A 344 -13.57 3.14 17.14
CA LEU A 344 -13.66 2.52 15.82
C LEU A 344 -12.70 1.33 15.64
N LEU A 345 -11.44 1.41 16.18
CA LEU A 345 -10.46 0.35 15.98
C LEU A 345 -10.40 -0.64 17.14
N VAL A 346 -10.36 -0.13 18.38
CA VAL A 346 -10.15 -0.99 19.55
C VAL A 346 -11.47 -1.66 19.99
N ALA A 347 -12.59 -0.94 20.02
CA ALA A 347 -13.85 -1.47 20.55
C ALA A 347 -14.37 -2.72 19.79
N PRO A 348 -14.39 -2.78 18.44
CA PRO A 348 -14.83 -3.98 17.74
C PRO A 348 -13.94 -5.19 18.03
N ILE A 349 -12.61 -5.00 18.05
CA ILE A 349 -11.65 -6.07 18.32
C ILE A 349 -11.78 -6.55 19.78
N ALA A 350 -11.91 -5.63 20.72
CA ALA A 350 -12.09 -5.95 22.13
C ALA A 350 -13.43 -6.66 22.39
N SER A 351 -14.52 -6.20 21.74
CA SER A 351 -15.82 -6.89 21.79
C SER A 351 -15.72 -8.32 21.24
N LEU A 352 -15.07 -8.49 20.10
CA LEU A 352 -14.83 -9.81 19.50
C LEU A 352 -14.10 -10.74 20.47
N LEU A 353 -13.00 -10.26 21.08
CA LEU A 353 -12.22 -11.03 22.04
C LEU A 353 -13.03 -11.37 23.30
N VAL A 354 -13.71 -10.40 23.92
CA VAL A 354 -14.52 -10.63 25.13
C VAL A 354 -15.66 -11.62 24.84
N ARG A 355 -16.37 -11.44 23.73
CA ARG A 355 -17.51 -12.30 23.38
C ARG A 355 -17.09 -13.70 22.93
N SER A 356 -15.87 -13.90 22.46
CA SER A 356 -15.37 -15.25 22.14
C SER A 356 -15.28 -16.17 23.38
N PHE A 357 -15.15 -15.58 24.57
CA PHE A 357 -15.15 -16.29 25.86
C PHE A 357 -16.52 -16.26 26.55
N LYS A 358 -17.59 -15.84 25.87
CA LYS A 358 -18.95 -15.81 26.43
C LYS A 358 -19.92 -16.61 25.57
N ARG A 359 -20.84 -17.34 26.20
CA ARG A 359 -21.99 -18.00 25.53
C ARG A 359 -23.23 -17.78 26.43
N SER A 360 -24.28 -17.24 25.83
CA SER A 360 -25.52 -16.89 26.55
C SER A 360 -25.31 -16.01 27.79
N GLY A 361 -24.27 -15.17 27.80
CA GLY A 361 -23.94 -14.26 28.92
C GLY A 361 -22.93 -14.80 29.91
N GLU A 362 -22.68 -16.10 29.95
CA GLU A 362 -21.74 -16.74 30.87
C GLU A 362 -20.34 -16.90 30.25
N TRP A 363 -19.32 -16.80 31.13
CA TRP A 363 -17.92 -17.01 30.70
C TRP A 363 -17.65 -18.50 30.48
N THR A 364 -17.16 -18.87 29.30
CA THR A 364 -16.89 -20.26 28.93
C THR A 364 -15.83 -20.38 27.85
N LEU A 365 -15.13 -21.50 27.87
CA LEU A 365 -14.23 -21.92 26.80
C LEU A 365 -14.93 -22.82 25.76
N ALA A 366 -16.21 -23.13 25.94
CA ALA A 366 -16.95 -24.04 25.08
C ALA A 366 -16.95 -23.60 23.61
N ASN A 367 -16.94 -22.27 23.32
CA ASN A 367 -16.84 -21.74 21.97
C ASN A 367 -15.59 -22.23 21.24
N TYR A 368 -14.46 -22.33 21.95
CA TYR A 368 -13.20 -22.81 21.40
C TYR A 368 -13.12 -24.34 21.35
N LEU A 369 -13.67 -25.05 22.36
CA LEU A 369 -13.70 -26.51 22.37
C LEU A 369 -14.57 -27.07 21.24
N ASP A 370 -15.69 -26.42 20.96
CA ASP A 370 -16.59 -26.81 19.88
C ASP A 370 -15.97 -26.63 18.49
N LEU A 371 -14.89 -25.83 18.31
CA LEU A 371 -14.20 -25.71 17.04
C LEU A 371 -13.56 -27.05 16.60
N PHE A 372 -13.21 -27.90 17.57
CA PHE A 372 -12.59 -29.21 17.34
C PHE A 372 -13.64 -30.33 17.21
N ASN A 373 -14.89 -30.08 17.57
CA ASN A 373 -15.95 -31.06 17.53
C ASN A 373 -16.78 -30.93 16.24
N PRO A 374 -16.67 -31.86 15.28
CA PRO A 374 -17.45 -31.83 14.04
C PRO A 374 -18.95 -32.02 14.27
N GLN A 375 -19.36 -32.56 15.43
CA GLN A 375 -20.77 -32.79 15.79
C GLN A 375 -21.39 -31.62 16.58
N ALA A 376 -20.61 -30.58 16.93
CA ALA A 376 -21.10 -29.44 17.69
C ALA A 376 -22.24 -28.69 16.99
N THR A 377 -22.31 -28.76 15.67
CA THR A 377 -23.39 -28.17 14.88
C THR A 377 -23.62 -28.96 13.60
N PRO A 378 -24.89 -29.24 13.24
CA PRO A 378 -25.25 -29.85 11.93
C PRO A 378 -25.00 -28.87 10.75
N ALA A 379 -24.56 -27.64 11.06
CA ALA A 379 -24.27 -26.61 10.09
C ALA A 379 -23.04 -26.91 9.23
N LEU A 380 -22.12 -27.73 9.73
CA LEU A 380 -20.82 -27.99 9.09
C LEU A 380 -20.64 -29.48 8.84
N LEU A 381 -20.06 -29.82 7.69
CA LEU A 381 -19.64 -31.18 7.32
C LEU A 381 -18.23 -31.53 7.86
N VAL A 382 -17.47 -30.52 8.26
CA VAL A 382 -16.08 -30.63 8.73
C VAL A 382 -15.89 -29.74 9.96
N SER A 383 -14.94 -30.07 10.83
CA SER A 383 -14.61 -29.23 11.98
C SER A 383 -13.99 -27.90 11.53
N VAL A 384 -14.12 -26.88 12.39
CA VAL A 384 -13.50 -25.58 12.14
C VAL A 384 -11.97 -25.70 12.11
N GLU A 385 -11.39 -26.59 12.91
CA GLU A 385 -9.96 -26.93 12.90
C GLU A 385 -9.51 -27.42 11.52
N GLN A 386 -10.23 -28.38 10.92
CA GLN A 386 -9.92 -28.89 9.59
C GLN A 386 -9.96 -27.78 8.54
N SER A 387 -10.94 -26.86 8.66
CA SER A 387 -11.06 -25.70 7.79
C SER A 387 -9.93 -24.68 7.98
N ALA A 388 -9.43 -24.52 9.22
CA ALA A 388 -8.28 -23.68 9.51
C ALA A 388 -6.99 -24.28 8.90
N TRP A 389 -6.80 -25.60 9.03
CA TRP A 389 -5.70 -26.29 8.39
C TRP A 389 -5.76 -26.20 6.87
N PHE A 390 -6.93 -26.38 6.28
CA PHE A 390 -7.14 -26.24 4.83
C PHE A 390 -6.83 -24.79 4.38
N SER A 391 -7.27 -23.78 5.14
CA SER A 391 -6.95 -22.37 4.87
C SER A 391 -5.46 -22.10 4.92
N LEU A 392 -4.75 -22.63 5.92
CA LEU A 392 -3.30 -22.46 6.04
C LEU A 392 -2.58 -23.09 4.85
N ARG A 393 -2.96 -24.31 4.49
CA ARG A 393 -2.38 -25.03 3.34
C ARG A 393 -2.61 -24.30 2.03
N THR A 394 -3.84 -23.82 1.79
CA THR A 394 -4.17 -23.06 0.57
C THR A 394 -3.45 -21.72 0.52
N ALA A 395 -3.36 -20.99 1.65
CA ALA A 395 -2.65 -19.73 1.75
C ALA A 395 -1.13 -19.89 1.51
N LEU A 396 -0.50 -20.92 2.08
CA LEU A 396 0.91 -21.22 1.84
C LEU A 396 1.18 -21.52 0.36
N THR A 397 0.31 -22.31 -0.26
CA THR A 397 0.46 -22.66 -1.69
C THR A 397 0.22 -21.44 -2.58
N ALA A 398 -0.86 -20.69 -2.32
CA ALA A 398 -1.17 -19.46 -3.05
C ALA A 398 -0.05 -18.41 -2.89
N GLY A 399 0.43 -18.22 -1.66
CA GLY A 399 1.54 -17.32 -1.36
C GLY A 399 2.83 -17.71 -2.08
N ALA A 400 3.16 -19.01 -2.13
CA ALA A 400 4.31 -19.52 -2.88
C ALA A 400 4.19 -19.25 -4.38
N ILE A 401 3.03 -19.54 -4.97
CA ILE A 401 2.75 -19.23 -6.39
C ILE A 401 2.87 -17.73 -6.64
N ALA A 402 2.21 -16.91 -5.81
CA ALA A 402 2.23 -15.46 -5.94
C ALA A 402 3.65 -14.88 -5.80
N MET A 403 4.48 -15.45 -4.92
CA MET A 403 5.88 -15.05 -4.78
C MET A 403 6.71 -15.40 -6.01
N VAL A 404 6.58 -16.60 -6.56
CA VAL A 404 7.31 -17.01 -7.78
C VAL A 404 6.92 -16.12 -8.95
N VAL A 405 5.63 -15.99 -9.22
CA VAL A 405 5.10 -15.16 -10.31
C VAL A 405 5.45 -13.68 -10.09
N GLY A 406 5.25 -13.17 -8.90
CA GLY A 406 5.51 -11.76 -8.54
C GLY A 406 6.99 -11.38 -8.60
N VAL A 407 7.92 -12.28 -8.19
CA VAL A 407 9.36 -12.06 -8.33
C VAL A 407 9.75 -12.02 -9.80
N CYS A 408 9.24 -12.94 -10.64
CA CYS A 408 9.49 -12.92 -12.09
C CYS A 408 9.03 -11.59 -12.70
N ILE A 409 7.80 -11.14 -12.39
CA ILE A 409 7.28 -9.84 -12.84
C ILE A 409 8.17 -8.69 -12.36
N ALA A 410 8.51 -8.67 -11.06
CA ALA A 410 9.29 -7.58 -10.47
C ALA A 410 10.69 -7.47 -11.09
N VAL A 411 11.35 -8.59 -11.34
CA VAL A 411 12.64 -8.63 -12.02
C VAL A 411 12.53 -8.10 -13.45
N VAL A 412 11.50 -8.50 -14.19
CA VAL A 412 11.28 -8.04 -15.59
C VAL A 412 10.94 -6.55 -15.63
N VAL A 413 9.95 -6.11 -14.85
CA VAL A 413 9.41 -4.73 -14.88
C VAL A 413 10.40 -3.70 -14.27
N SER A 414 11.31 -4.13 -13.39
CA SER A 414 12.33 -3.23 -12.82
C SER A 414 13.48 -2.90 -13.79
N ARG A 415 13.56 -3.55 -14.95
CA ARG A 415 14.61 -3.29 -15.95
C ARG A 415 14.33 -2.03 -16.75
N GLN A 416 15.41 -1.35 -17.15
CA GLN A 416 15.35 -0.17 -18.02
C GLN A 416 15.98 -0.52 -19.38
N PRO A 417 15.20 -1.01 -20.35
CA PRO A 417 15.72 -1.33 -21.65
C PRO A 417 16.16 -0.07 -22.40
N ARG A 418 17.22 -0.18 -23.23
CA ARG A 418 17.74 0.93 -24.03
C ARG A 418 16.88 1.21 -25.26
N SER A 419 16.24 0.18 -25.80
CA SER A 419 15.36 0.29 -26.99
C SER A 419 14.02 0.91 -26.65
N THR A 420 13.52 1.81 -27.48
CA THR A 420 12.19 2.44 -27.38
C THR A 420 11.05 1.42 -27.50
N TRP A 421 11.19 0.44 -28.38
CA TRP A 421 10.23 -0.64 -28.54
C TRP A 421 10.14 -1.52 -27.27
N ALA A 422 11.28 -1.89 -26.70
CA ALA A 422 11.33 -2.65 -25.47
C ALA A 422 10.76 -1.85 -24.28
N LYS A 423 10.95 -0.53 -24.24
CA LYS A 423 10.31 0.35 -23.24
C LYS A 423 8.80 0.34 -23.36
N ARG A 424 8.26 0.46 -24.60
CA ARG A 424 6.81 0.39 -24.84
C ARG A 424 6.26 -0.98 -24.44
N GLY A 425 6.91 -2.07 -24.86
CA GLY A 425 6.53 -3.41 -24.50
C GLY A 425 6.50 -3.63 -22.98
N LEU A 426 7.49 -3.08 -22.24
CA LEU A 426 7.56 -3.18 -20.80
C LEU A 426 6.41 -2.40 -20.12
N VAL A 427 6.03 -1.24 -20.65
CA VAL A 427 4.87 -0.46 -20.12
C VAL A 427 3.57 -1.25 -20.31
N TRP A 428 3.39 -1.90 -21.45
CA TRP A 428 2.22 -2.77 -21.69
C TRP A 428 2.21 -3.99 -20.76
N LEU A 429 3.36 -4.63 -20.57
CA LEU A 429 3.50 -5.75 -19.62
C LEU A 429 3.22 -5.32 -18.17
N ASP A 430 3.77 -4.17 -17.73
CA ASP A 430 3.51 -3.62 -16.39
C ASP A 430 1.99 -3.37 -16.20
N GLY A 431 1.35 -2.75 -17.21
CA GLY A 431 -0.11 -2.56 -17.23
C GLY A 431 -0.87 -3.89 -17.15
N PHE A 432 -0.53 -4.88 -17.95
CA PHE A 432 -1.18 -6.18 -17.94
C PHE A 432 -1.03 -6.89 -16.58
N PHE A 433 0.15 -6.88 -15.99
CA PHE A 433 0.41 -7.49 -14.69
C PHE A 433 -0.30 -6.78 -13.54
N MET A 434 -0.71 -5.52 -13.74
CA MET A 434 -1.49 -4.77 -12.75
C MET A 434 -3.01 -4.89 -12.95
N LEU A 435 -3.49 -5.47 -14.05
CA LEU A 435 -4.94 -5.66 -14.29
C LEU A 435 -5.69 -6.38 -13.16
N PRO A 436 -5.13 -7.43 -12.52
CA PRO A 436 -5.84 -8.10 -11.44
C PRO A 436 -6.14 -7.21 -10.22
N LEU A 437 -5.41 -6.09 -10.03
CA LEU A 437 -5.76 -5.08 -9.02
C LEU A 437 -7.07 -4.34 -9.32
N GLY A 438 -7.44 -4.29 -10.60
CA GLY A 438 -8.65 -3.63 -11.08
C GLY A 438 -9.87 -4.54 -11.16
N VAL A 439 -9.76 -5.79 -10.72
CA VAL A 439 -10.87 -6.77 -10.74
C VAL A 439 -11.05 -7.30 -9.32
N SER A 440 -12.30 -7.41 -8.88
CA SER A 440 -12.57 -7.87 -7.52
C SER A 440 -12.31 -9.38 -7.38
N ALA A 441 -12.05 -9.80 -6.14
CA ALA A 441 -11.88 -11.23 -5.83
C ALA A 441 -13.15 -12.03 -6.12
N VAL A 442 -14.34 -11.46 -5.92
CA VAL A 442 -15.65 -12.05 -6.27
C VAL A 442 -15.74 -12.29 -7.76
N THR A 443 -15.41 -11.28 -8.57
CA THR A 443 -15.40 -11.41 -10.05
C THR A 443 -14.41 -12.47 -10.52
N VAL A 444 -13.22 -12.57 -9.89
CA VAL A 444 -12.25 -13.64 -10.18
C VAL A 444 -12.85 -15.02 -9.84
N GLY A 445 -13.43 -15.17 -8.64
CA GLY A 445 -14.04 -16.41 -8.19
C GLY A 445 -15.18 -16.87 -9.09
N PHE A 446 -16.07 -15.94 -9.46
CA PHE A 446 -17.15 -16.21 -10.40
C PHE A 446 -16.63 -16.58 -11.79
N GLY A 447 -15.62 -15.86 -12.29
CA GLY A 447 -14.94 -16.19 -13.55
C GLY A 447 -14.35 -17.61 -13.54
N PHE A 448 -13.71 -18.03 -12.46
CA PHE A 448 -13.21 -19.39 -12.27
C PHE A 448 -14.34 -20.41 -12.29
N LEU A 449 -15.46 -20.12 -11.63
CA LEU A 449 -16.61 -21.00 -11.58
C LEU A 449 -17.18 -21.28 -12.97
N ILE A 450 -17.30 -20.26 -13.82
CA ILE A 450 -17.89 -20.41 -15.15
C ILE A 450 -16.95 -20.97 -16.21
N THR A 451 -15.62 -20.89 -16.01
CA THR A 451 -14.59 -21.30 -16.99
C THR A 451 -13.82 -22.53 -16.54
N LEU A 452 -13.09 -22.43 -15.44
CA LEU A 452 -12.15 -23.47 -15.02
C LEU A 452 -12.84 -24.66 -14.34
N ALA A 453 -14.07 -24.47 -13.89
CA ALA A 453 -14.90 -25.56 -13.37
C ALA A 453 -15.42 -26.48 -14.46
N ARG A 454 -15.36 -26.09 -15.74
CA ARG A 454 -15.84 -26.84 -16.93
C ARG A 454 -14.66 -27.40 -17.72
N PRO A 455 -14.93 -28.41 -18.62
CA PRO A 455 -13.94 -28.86 -19.60
C PRO A 455 -13.40 -27.68 -20.42
N PRO A 456 -12.08 -27.66 -20.80
CA PRO A 456 -11.16 -28.81 -20.77
C PRO A 456 -10.45 -29.02 -19.42
N LEU A 457 -10.40 -28.02 -18.50
CA LEU A 457 -9.62 -28.12 -17.26
C LEU A 457 -10.37 -28.82 -16.13
N ALA A 458 -11.70 -28.64 -16.02
CA ALA A 458 -12.58 -29.27 -15.05
C ALA A 458 -12.03 -29.29 -13.60
N LEU A 459 -11.43 -28.17 -13.15
CA LEU A 459 -10.74 -28.07 -11.87
C LEU A 459 -11.68 -28.12 -10.64
N THR A 460 -12.98 -28.24 -10.82
CA THR A 460 -13.97 -28.32 -9.72
C THR A 460 -13.65 -29.44 -8.74
N LYS A 461 -13.10 -30.56 -9.22
CA LYS A 461 -12.71 -31.70 -8.38
C LYS A 461 -11.28 -31.54 -7.81
N SER A 462 -10.51 -30.58 -8.26
CA SER A 462 -9.13 -30.35 -7.82
C SER A 462 -9.08 -29.38 -6.66
N TRP A 463 -8.27 -29.64 -5.64
CA TRP A 463 -8.02 -28.72 -4.54
C TRP A 463 -7.26 -27.46 -5.01
N TRP A 464 -6.60 -27.50 -6.18
CA TRP A 464 -5.80 -26.43 -6.75
C TRP A 464 -6.61 -25.17 -7.11
N ILE A 465 -7.93 -25.31 -7.34
CA ILE A 465 -8.76 -24.18 -7.81
C ILE A 465 -8.76 -23.02 -6.83
N VAL A 466 -8.78 -23.30 -5.51
CA VAL A 466 -8.76 -22.28 -4.45
C VAL A 466 -7.40 -21.59 -4.36
N PRO A 467 -6.25 -22.29 -4.21
CA PRO A 467 -4.93 -21.66 -4.19
C PRO A 467 -4.62 -20.83 -5.44
N LEU A 468 -5.05 -21.28 -6.63
CA LEU A 468 -4.84 -20.54 -7.88
C LEU A 468 -5.61 -19.23 -7.90
N ALA A 469 -6.88 -19.21 -7.47
CA ALA A 469 -7.66 -18.00 -7.37
C ALA A 469 -7.07 -17.01 -6.35
N GLN A 470 -6.69 -17.52 -5.17
CA GLN A 470 -6.02 -16.72 -4.14
C GLN A 470 -4.68 -16.15 -4.64
N ALA A 471 -3.89 -16.92 -5.41
CA ALA A 471 -2.63 -16.46 -5.98
C ALA A 471 -2.84 -15.31 -6.98
N VAL A 472 -3.87 -15.38 -7.84
CA VAL A 472 -4.22 -14.30 -8.77
C VAL A 472 -4.47 -12.99 -8.02
N VAL A 473 -5.19 -13.05 -6.89
CA VAL A 473 -5.48 -11.87 -6.05
C VAL A 473 -4.22 -11.36 -5.32
N ALA A 474 -3.32 -12.26 -4.92
CA ALA A 474 -2.13 -11.91 -4.15
C ALA A 474 -0.95 -11.40 -5.01
N VAL A 475 -0.81 -11.85 -6.28
CA VAL A 475 0.31 -11.46 -7.18
C VAL A 475 0.51 -9.95 -7.25
N PRO A 476 -0.51 -9.09 -7.47
CA PRO A 476 -0.32 -7.65 -7.56
C PRO A 476 0.27 -7.03 -6.28
N LEU A 477 -0.05 -7.55 -5.10
CA LEU A 477 0.50 -7.05 -3.83
C LEU A 477 1.99 -7.35 -3.70
N VAL A 478 2.39 -8.54 -4.14
CA VAL A 478 3.81 -8.93 -4.21
C VAL A 478 4.56 -8.00 -5.15
N VAL A 479 4.03 -7.79 -6.36
CA VAL A 479 4.64 -6.92 -7.37
C VAL A 479 4.75 -5.49 -6.87
N ARG A 480 3.70 -4.95 -6.24
CA ARG A 480 3.66 -3.60 -5.67
C ARG A 480 4.68 -3.37 -4.55
N THR A 481 5.05 -4.44 -3.86
CA THR A 481 6.07 -4.41 -2.80
C THR A 481 7.48 -4.52 -3.37
N LEU A 482 7.71 -5.42 -4.35
CA LEU A 482 9.03 -5.73 -4.87
C LEU A 482 9.53 -4.76 -5.95
N VAL A 483 8.65 -4.27 -6.85
CA VAL A 483 9.06 -3.39 -7.97
C VAL A 483 9.69 -2.09 -7.48
N PRO A 484 9.11 -1.33 -6.52
CA PRO A 484 9.76 -0.12 -6.00
C PRO A 484 11.11 -0.39 -5.34
N ALA A 485 11.23 -1.52 -4.62
CA ALA A 485 12.47 -1.92 -3.97
C ALA A 485 13.59 -2.18 -5.00
N LEU A 486 13.27 -2.88 -6.10
CA LEU A 486 14.22 -3.15 -7.18
C LEU A 486 14.53 -1.92 -8.04
N ARG A 487 13.57 -1.03 -8.25
CA ARG A 487 13.78 0.26 -8.95
C ARG A 487 14.64 1.23 -8.13
N GLY A 488 14.68 1.07 -6.81
CA GLY A 488 15.55 1.84 -5.90
C GLY A 488 17.03 1.46 -5.96
N ILE A 489 17.42 0.38 -6.66
CA ILE A 489 18.81 -0.01 -6.86
C ILE A 489 19.44 0.90 -7.92
N ASP A 490 20.57 1.56 -7.56
CA ASP A 490 21.33 2.36 -8.53
C ASP A 490 21.74 1.50 -9.74
N PRO A 491 21.38 1.88 -10.97
CA PRO A 491 21.75 1.14 -12.20
C PRO A 491 23.25 0.88 -12.31
N ARG A 492 24.08 1.79 -11.78
CA ARG A 492 25.54 1.66 -11.78
C ARG A 492 26.04 0.41 -11.04
N GLN A 493 25.32 -0.05 -10.00
CA GLN A 493 25.69 -1.28 -9.28
C GLN A 493 25.58 -2.52 -10.19
N ARG A 494 24.52 -2.58 -11.00
CA ARG A 494 24.33 -3.66 -11.98
C ARG A 494 25.37 -3.59 -13.10
N GLU A 495 25.70 -2.39 -13.56
CA GLU A 495 26.71 -2.14 -14.59
C GLU A 495 28.11 -2.51 -14.08
N ALA A 496 28.45 -2.13 -12.84
CA ALA A 496 29.72 -2.51 -12.22
C ALA A 496 29.88 -4.04 -12.09
N ALA A 497 28.85 -4.74 -11.65
CA ALA A 497 28.85 -6.19 -11.59
C ALA A 497 29.06 -6.82 -12.97
N ALA A 498 28.39 -6.30 -14.00
CA ALA A 498 28.53 -6.74 -15.38
C ALA A 498 29.95 -6.45 -15.93
N SER A 499 30.55 -5.32 -15.62
CA SER A 499 31.91 -4.93 -16.01
C SER A 499 32.98 -5.85 -15.36
N LEU A 500 32.67 -6.40 -14.17
CA LEU A 500 33.51 -7.41 -13.51
C LEU A 500 33.26 -8.84 -14.03
N GLY A 501 32.57 -9.00 -15.16
CA GLY A 501 32.32 -10.28 -15.82
C GLY A 501 31.15 -11.07 -15.24
N ALA A 502 30.29 -10.49 -14.37
CA ALA A 502 29.13 -11.20 -13.90
C ALA A 502 28.08 -11.32 -15.02
N GLY A 503 27.72 -12.55 -15.35
CA GLY A 503 26.58 -12.82 -16.23
C GLY A 503 25.25 -12.37 -15.60
N PRO A 504 24.16 -12.21 -16.41
CA PRO A 504 22.87 -11.70 -15.91
C PRO A 504 22.31 -12.44 -14.69
N GLY A 505 22.42 -13.75 -14.65
CA GLY A 505 21.98 -14.54 -13.47
C GLY A 505 22.79 -14.22 -12.22
N ARG A 506 24.11 -14.01 -12.35
CA ARG A 506 24.98 -13.64 -11.22
C ARG A 506 24.71 -12.19 -10.79
N VAL A 507 24.39 -11.28 -11.72
CA VAL A 507 23.93 -9.90 -11.38
C VAL A 507 22.63 -9.95 -10.61
N ILE A 508 21.65 -10.76 -11.04
CA ILE A 508 20.39 -10.95 -10.30
C ILE A 508 20.68 -11.50 -8.91
N ALA A 509 21.50 -12.53 -8.78
CA ALA A 509 21.80 -13.16 -7.50
C ALA A 509 22.58 -12.23 -6.53
N SER A 510 23.58 -11.47 -7.05
CA SER A 510 24.48 -10.66 -6.20
C SER A 510 23.98 -9.25 -5.92
N VAL A 511 23.23 -8.62 -6.85
CA VAL A 511 22.77 -7.23 -6.73
C VAL A 511 21.29 -7.17 -6.39
N ASP A 512 20.42 -7.85 -7.16
CA ASP A 512 18.98 -7.83 -6.95
C ASP A 512 18.57 -8.78 -5.79
N GLY A 513 19.23 -9.93 -5.64
CA GLY A 513 18.91 -10.97 -4.66
C GLY A 513 18.88 -10.49 -3.21
N PRO A 514 19.87 -9.75 -2.70
CA PRO A 514 19.85 -9.19 -1.36
C PRO A 514 18.66 -8.23 -1.12
N VAL A 515 18.24 -7.47 -2.15
CA VAL A 515 17.09 -6.58 -2.07
C VAL A 515 15.80 -7.39 -2.11
N LEU A 516 15.71 -8.38 -3.01
CA LEU A 516 14.57 -9.31 -3.08
C LEU A 516 14.40 -10.07 -1.76
N TRP A 517 15.47 -10.55 -1.15
CA TRP A 517 15.41 -11.22 0.15
C TRP A 517 14.88 -10.30 1.26
N ARG A 518 15.37 -9.06 1.29
CA ARG A 518 14.94 -8.08 2.31
C ARG A 518 13.49 -7.65 2.12
N SER A 519 13.05 -7.36 0.90
CA SER A 519 11.68 -6.94 0.60
C SER A 519 10.73 -8.14 0.45
N GLY A 520 11.26 -9.32 0.17
CA GLY A 520 10.52 -10.56 -0.04
C GLY A 520 9.77 -11.04 1.19
N GLY A 521 10.35 -10.87 2.39
CA GLY A 521 9.66 -11.20 3.64
C GLY A 521 8.36 -10.43 3.81
N LEU A 522 8.37 -9.12 3.55
CA LEU A 522 7.16 -8.29 3.60
C LEU A 522 6.17 -8.67 2.50
N ALA A 523 6.65 -8.91 1.28
CA ALA A 523 5.81 -9.34 0.17
C ALA A 523 5.14 -10.69 0.43
N ALA A 524 5.89 -11.65 0.99
CA ALA A 524 5.36 -12.95 1.41
C ALA A 524 4.33 -12.81 2.53
N GLY A 525 4.60 -11.96 3.53
CA GLY A 525 3.66 -11.66 4.60
C GLY A 525 2.33 -11.13 4.08
N PHE A 526 2.37 -10.17 3.15
CA PHE A 526 1.15 -9.66 2.50
C PHE A 526 0.45 -10.74 1.68
N ALA A 527 1.18 -11.53 0.89
CA ALA A 527 0.59 -12.59 0.08
C ALA A 527 -0.11 -13.64 0.95
N LEU A 528 0.56 -14.10 2.01
CA LEU A 528 0.02 -15.11 2.93
C LEU A 528 -1.18 -14.57 3.73
N ALA A 529 -1.07 -13.37 4.31
CA ALA A 529 -2.15 -12.77 5.08
C ALA A 529 -3.39 -12.51 4.22
N THR A 530 -3.20 -12.00 3.00
CA THR A 530 -4.29 -11.78 2.04
C THR A 530 -4.93 -13.10 1.61
N SER A 531 -4.12 -14.14 1.32
CA SER A 531 -4.64 -15.45 0.92
C SER A 531 -5.39 -16.15 2.07
N LEU A 532 -4.89 -16.04 3.32
CA LEU A 532 -5.57 -16.63 4.48
C LEU A 532 -6.92 -15.96 4.75
N GLY A 533 -7.00 -14.65 4.56
CA GLY A 533 -8.22 -13.85 4.75
C GLY A 533 -9.09 -13.74 3.51
N GLU A 534 -8.68 -14.37 2.39
CA GLU A 534 -9.43 -14.26 1.14
C GLU A 534 -10.77 -15.01 1.25
N PHE A 535 -11.85 -14.29 0.97
CA PHE A 535 -13.20 -14.77 1.09
C PHE A 535 -14.00 -14.61 -0.22
N GLY A 536 -13.71 -13.58 -1.01
CA GLY A 536 -14.46 -13.24 -2.21
C GLY A 536 -14.47 -14.36 -3.25
N ALA A 537 -13.30 -14.81 -3.69
CA ALA A 537 -13.17 -15.92 -4.63
C ALA A 537 -13.49 -17.27 -3.98
N THR A 538 -13.07 -17.45 -2.72
CA THR A 538 -13.27 -18.74 -2.03
C THR A 538 -14.73 -19.04 -1.75
N SER A 539 -15.60 -18.04 -1.58
CA SER A 539 -17.05 -18.26 -1.40
C SER A 539 -17.73 -18.95 -2.59
N PHE A 540 -17.16 -18.81 -3.81
CA PHE A 540 -17.63 -19.49 -5.02
C PHE A 540 -16.98 -20.85 -5.26
N LEU A 541 -15.75 -21.04 -4.77
CA LEU A 541 -14.90 -22.16 -5.15
C LEU A 541 -14.71 -23.19 -4.03
N ALA A 542 -14.99 -22.81 -2.79
CA ALA A 542 -14.87 -23.68 -1.63
C ALA A 542 -15.91 -24.80 -1.71
N ARG A 543 -15.47 -26.02 -1.38
CA ARG A 543 -16.35 -27.18 -1.34
C ARG A 543 -16.86 -27.43 0.06
N PRO A 544 -18.04 -28.05 0.20
CA PRO A 544 -18.57 -28.41 1.51
C PRO A 544 -17.64 -29.29 2.35
N GLN A 545 -16.83 -30.16 1.68
CA GLN A 545 -15.88 -31.06 2.35
C GLN A 545 -14.52 -30.42 2.66
N SER A 546 -14.22 -29.25 2.07
CA SER A 546 -12.94 -28.53 2.29
C SER A 546 -13.15 -27.02 2.20
N PRO A 547 -14.00 -26.46 3.08
CA PRO A 547 -14.21 -25.02 3.13
C PRO A 547 -13.02 -24.32 3.78
N THR A 548 -12.73 -23.08 3.36
CA THR A 548 -11.76 -22.23 4.06
C THR A 548 -12.37 -21.65 5.33
N LEU A 549 -11.52 -21.31 6.31
CA LEU A 549 -11.96 -20.77 7.59
C LEU A 549 -12.83 -19.50 7.44
N PRO A 550 -12.50 -18.51 6.56
CA PRO A 550 -13.41 -17.38 6.32
C PRO A 550 -14.81 -17.80 5.86
N VAL A 551 -14.91 -18.82 5.01
CA VAL A 551 -16.20 -19.34 4.52
C VAL A 551 -16.98 -20.00 5.65
N VAL A 552 -16.33 -20.80 6.48
CA VAL A 552 -16.96 -21.45 7.66
C VAL A 552 -17.45 -20.39 8.65
N VAL A 553 -16.65 -19.38 8.96
CA VAL A 553 -17.05 -18.29 9.86
C VAL A 553 -18.28 -17.56 9.32
N ALA A 554 -18.32 -17.27 8.01
CA ALA A 554 -19.46 -16.62 7.38
C ALA A 554 -20.72 -17.51 7.38
N GLN A 555 -20.58 -18.83 7.21
CA GLN A 555 -21.68 -19.79 7.30
C GLN A 555 -22.24 -19.90 8.72
N LEU A 556 -21.38 -19.94 9.71
CA LEU A 556 -21.77 -20.02 11.12
C LEU A 556 -22.51 -18.77 11.60
N ILE A 557 -21.98 -17.57 11.27
CA ILE A 557 -22.61 -16.31 11.72
C ILE A 557 -23.97 -16.06 11.06
N SER A 558 -24.20 -16.58 9.86
CA SER A 558 -25.48 -16.44 9.16
C SER A 558 -26.55 -17.40 9.67
N ARG A 559 -26.22 -18.36 10.53
CA ARG A 559 -27.16 -19.32 11.11
C ARG A 559 -27.54 -18.95 12.54
N PRO A 560 -28.82 -19.08 12.92
CA PRO A 560 -29.26 -18.80 14.28
C PRO A 560 -28.70 -19.82 15.26
N GLY A 561 -28.62 -19.45 16.54
CA GLY A 561 -28.23 -20.31 17.66
C GLY A 561 -26.95 -19.84 18.36
N ALA A 562 -26.93 -19.92 19.69
CA ALA A 562 -25.82 -19.47 20.52
C ALA A 562 -24.51 -20.23 20.24
N VAL A 563 -24.62 -21.53 19.89
CA VAL A 563 -23.46 -22.37 19.53
C VAL A 563 -22.85 -21.88 18.23
N ASN A 564 -23.66 -21.69 17.17
CA ASN A 564 -23.18 -21.22 15.88
C ASN A 564 -22.52 -19.84 15.97
N GLN A 565 -23.15 -18.91 16.67
CA GLN A 565 -22.62 -17.56 16.91
C GLN A 565 -21.34 -17.60 17.74
N GLY A 566 -21.29 -18.40 18.80
CA GLY A 566 -20.10 -18.55 19.64
C GLY A 566 -18.91 -19.12 18.86
N MET A 567 -19.14 -20.17 18.07
CA MET A 567 -18.13 -20.76 17.19
C MET A 567 -17.67 -19.77 16.08
N ALA A 568 -18.61 -19.00 15.50
CA ALA A 568 -18.26 -17.99 14.50
C ALA A 568 -17.34 -16.90 15.08
N ILE A 569 -17.65 -16.41 16.28
CA ILE A 569 -16.85 -15.40 16.98
C ILE A 569 -15.47 -15.98 17.34
N ALA A 570 -15.40 -17.19 17.92
CA ALA A 570 -14.13 -17.84 18.24
C ALA A 570 -13.30 -18.14 16.96
N GLY A 571 -13.92 -18.62 15.89
CA GLY A 571 -13.29 -18.85 14.59
C GLY A 571 -12.75 -17.56 13.96
N ALA A 572 -13.48 -16.43 14.10
CA ALA A 572 -13.02 -15.11 13.64
C ALA A 572 -11.80 -14.64 14.44
N VAL A 573 -11.73 -14.90 15.76
CA VAL A 573 -10.51 -14.62 16.56
C VAL A 573 -9.33 -15.45 16.07
N VAL A 574 -9.52 -16.75 15.85
CA VAL A 574 -8.45 -17.63 15.32
C VAL A 574 -7.95 -17.13 13.96
N LEU A 575 -8.87 -16.75 13.08
CA LEU A 575 -8.55 -16.21 11.75
C LEU A 575 -7.78 -14.88 11.84
N ALA A 576 -8.22 -13.96 12.71
CA ALA A 576 -7.57 -12.67 12.92
C ALA A 576 -6.16 -12.82 13.52
N LEU A 577 -6.02 -13.67 14.55
CA LEU A 577 -4.73 -13.98 15.16
C LEU A 577 -3.78 -14.68 14.19
N GLY A 578 -4.28 -15.62 13.38
CA GLY A 578 -3.51 -16.30 12.35
C GLY A 578 -2.94 -15.33 11.33
N SER A 579 -3.76 -14.43 10.78
CA SER A 579 -3.33 -13.40 9.81
C SER A 579 -2.33 -12.42 10.42
N ALA A 580 -2.59 -11.93 11.65
CA ALA A 580 -1.70 -11.03 12.36
C ALA A 580 -0.34 -11.70 12.69
N SER A 581 -0.37 -12.96 13.14
CA SER A 581 0.84 -13.73 13.46
C SER A 581 1.72 -13.94 12.23
N ILE A 582 1.14 -14.31 11.09
CA ILE A 582 1.86 -14.46 9.83
C ILE A 582 2.56 -13.15 9.45
N MET A 583 1.84 -12.04 9.52
CA MET A 583 2.40 -10.73 9.19
C MET A 583 3.55 -10.34 10.13
N LEU A 584 3.38 -10.51 11.44
CA LEU A 584 4.40 -10.22 12.45
C LEU A 584 5.64 -11.11 12.28
N ILE A 585 5.47 -12.40 12.00
CA ILE A 585 6.59 -13.32 11.73
C ILE A 585 7.37 -12.87 10.51
N CYS A 586 6.68 -12.52 9.42
CA CYS A 586 7.33 -12.07 8.19
C CYS A 586 8.07 -10.75 8.39
N GLU A 587 7.50 -9.81 9.14
CA GLU A 587 8.14 -8.52 9.48
C GLU A 587 9.37 -8.72 10.40
N TYR A 588 9.27 -9.58 11.40
CA TYR A 588 10.37 -9.93 12.30
C TYR A 588 11.54 -10.57 11.57
N LEU A 589 11.27 -11.54 10.68
CA LEU A 589 12.30 -12.17 9.85
C LEU A 589 13.01 -11.15 8.95
N GLN A 590 12.26 -10.18 8.41
CA GLN A 590 12.80 -9.07 7.63
C GLN A 590 13.69 -8.15 8.49
N GLY A 591 13.24 -7.81 9.71
CA GLY A 591 13.99 -6.94 10.63
C GLY A 591 15.35 -7.54 11.00
N ARG A 592 15.42 -8.84 11.26
CA ARG A 592 16.69 -9.54 11.52
C ARG A 592 17.65 -9.57 10.32
N ALA A 593 17.11 -9.64 9.11
CA ALA A 593 17.90 -9.59 7.89
C ALA A 593 18.53 -8.21 7.65
N THR A 594 17.93 -7.13 8.17
CA THR A 594 18.45 -5.77 8.05
C THR A 594 19.52 -5.42 9.08
N THR A 595 19.48 -6.01 10.28
CA THR A 595 20.45 -5.76 11.36
C THR A 595 21.79 -6.47 11.15
N ARG A 596 21.84 -7.53 10.36
CA ARG A 596 23.07 -8.21 9.93
C ARG A 596 23.77 -7.47 8.78
N ARG A 597 24.13 -6.18 8.93
CA ARG A 597 25.09 -5.53 8.06
C ARG A 597 26.50 -6.01 8.44
N PRO A 598 27.26 -6.67 7.56
CA PRO A 598 28.69 -6.77 7.73
C PRO A 598 29.27 -5.38 7.49
N GLY A 599 29.77 -4.74 8.55
CA GLY A 599 30.72 -3.64 8.44
C GLY A 599 30.21 -2.30 7.96
N SER A 600 29.34 -1.60 8.73
CA SER A 600 29.48 -0.15 8.79
C SER A 600 30.73 0.16 9.62
N ARG A 601 31.89 0.19 8.98
CA ARG A 601 33.03 0.92 9.55
C ARG A 601 32.52 2.33 9.85
N LYS A 602 32.37 2.66 11.13
CA LYS A 602 32.29 4.05 11.58
C LYS A 602 33.41 4.79 10.86
N PRO A 603 33.18 5.98 10.28
CA PRO A 603 34.27 6.79 9.79
C PRO A 603 35.23 6.93 10.97
N GLY A 604 36.38 6.31 10.88
CA GLY A 604 37.40 6.40 11.92
C GLY A 604 37.68 7.86 12.10
N THR A 605 37.46 8.36 13.31
CA THR A 605 38.09 9.57 13.80
C THR A 605 39.58 9.38 13.57
N ARG A 606 40.11 9.93 12.47
CA ARG A 606 41.54 10.09 12.27
C ARG A 606 42.01 10.94 13.43
N LYS A 607 42.59 10.31 14.45
CA LYS A 607 43.48 11.00 15.39
C LYS A 607 44.56 11.64 14.53
N PRO A 608 44.88 12.93 14.71
CA PRO A 608 46.01 13.53 14.03
C PRO A 608 47.27 12.78 14.48
N GLY A 609 47.86 12.06 13.52
CA GLY A 609 49.11 11.31 13.75
C GLY A 609 50.21 12.25 14.09
N VAL A 610 50.78 12.05 15.27
CA VAL A 610 52.11 12.49 15.64
C VAL A 610 53.11 11.86 14.65
N GLY A 611 53.70 12.68 13.75
CA GLY A 611 54.62 12.16 12.74
C GLY A 611 55.13 13.25 11.81
N ALA A 612 55.66 14.35 12.34
CA ALA A 612 56.52 15.28 11.58
C ALA A 612 57.68 15.72 12.43
N LYS A 613 58.63 14.82 12.63
CA LYS A 613 60.01 15.17 12.92
C LYS A 613 60.84 14.61 11.77
N ASN A 614 61.68 15.50 11.23
CA ASN A 614 62.74 15.34 10.23
C ASN A 614 62.41 15.84 8.82
N CYS A 615 62.63 17.16 8.67
CA CYS A 615 63.33 17.76 7.52
C CYS A 615 63.58 19.22 7.87
N ALA A 616 64.58 19.44 8.68
CA ALA A 616 65.23 20.74 8.85
C ALA A 616 66.70 20.57 8.41
N SER A 617 67.02 21.04 7.23
CA SER A 617 68.37 21.49 6.89
C SER A 617 68.31 22.22 5.54
N ALA A 618 68.58 23.46 5.57
CA ALA A 618 69.41 24.23 4.67
C ALA A 618 68.85 25.62 4.34
N LYS A 619 69.64 26.61 4.83
CA LYS A 619 69.90 27.96 4.25
C LYS A 619 68.69 28.92 4.31
N GLY A 620 68.83 30.09 4.84
CA GLY A 620 69.93 30.92 5.27
C GLY A 620 69.51 32.37 5.20
N MET A 621 69.81 33.10 6.22
CA MET A 621 70.21 34.52 6.25
C MET A 621 69.34 35.66 5.70
N VAL A 622 69.35 36.69 6.53
CA VAL A 622 69.09 38.14 6.32
C VAL A 622 67.63 38.52 6.69
N GLY A 623 67.37 39.36 7.66
CA GLY A 623 68.02 40.35 8.43
C GLY A 623 66.98 41.35 8.92
N GLN A 624 67.19 41.79 10.14
CA GLN A 624 66.88 43.10 10.72
C GLN A 624 65.46 43.48 11.17
N LYS A 625 65.29 43.56 12.52
CA LYS A 625 65.15 44.79 13.36
C LYS A 625 63.84 45.56 13.08
N THR A 626 63.04 45.87 14.04
CA THR A 626 63.13 46.72 15.28
C THR A 626 61.73 46.64 15.98
N ALA A 627 61.70 46.38 17.23
CA ALA A 627 61.62 47.29 18.38
C ALA A 627 60.20 47.68 18.83
N SER A 628 59.92 47.29 20.05
CA SER A 628 59.37 48.06 21.19
C SER A 628 57.87 48.34 21.14
N SER A 629 57.14 48.27 22.18
CA SER A 629 57.33 48.49 23.60
C SER A 629 56.01 48.26 24.37
N ARG A 630 56.19 47.72 25.57
CA ARG A 630 55.45 48.09 26.80
C ARG A 630 54.05 47.49 27.11
N ARG A 631 54.09 46.68 28.13
CA ARG A 631 53.17 46.48 29.25
C ARG A 631 52.84 47.78 30.03
N PRO A 632 52.04 47.90 31.10
CA PRO A 632 51.34 46.87 31.93
C PRO A 632 49.89 47.28 32.25
N GLY A 633 49.03 46.55 32.96
CA GLY A 633 49.09 45.92 34.22
C GLY A 633 47.73 46.01 34.94
N VAL A 634 47.57 45.23 36.01
CA VAL A 634 46.66 45.43 37.16
C VAL A 634 45.21 44.98 36.91
N GLY A 635 44.57 44.01 37.52
CA GLY A 635 44.81 43.41 38.86
C GLY A 635 43.45 43.30 39.55
N SER A 636 43.26 42.20 40.30
CA SER A 636 42.39 42.11 41.46
C SER A 636 41.04 41.36 41.23
N LYS A 637 40.92 40.09 41.60
CA LYS A 637 40.75 39.48 42.94
C LYS A 637 39.28 39.51 43.46
N ARG A 638 38.83 38.27 43.81
CA ARG A 638 37.97 37.91 44.98
C ARG A 638 36.46 37.92 44.68
N THR A 639 35.64 36.99 45.12
CA THR A 639 35.61 35.87 46.10
C THR A 639 34.26 35.17 45.88
N ALA A 640 34.19 33.86 45.78
CA ALA A 640 33.66 32.87 46.72
C ALA A 640 32.39 33.20 47.52
N SER A 641 31.39 32.34 47.42
CA SER A 641 30.52 31.75 48.48
C SER A 641 29.26 31.21 47.79
N ALA A 642 28.93 29.95 47.66
CA ALA A 642 28.48 28.94 48.62
C ALA A 642 27.28 29.38 49.48
N ILE A 643 26.25 28.52 49.41
CA ILE A 643 25.19 28.15 50.36
C ILE A 643 23.88 27.99 49.58
N ASN A 644 23.35 26.80 49.33
CA ASN A 644 22.74 25.74 50.14
C ASN A 644 21.24 25.97 50.39
N LYS A 645 20.45 24.96 50.00
CA LYS A 645 19.14 24.51 50.58
C LYS A 645 17.95 25.49 50.48
N ASP A 646 16.89 25.14 49.81
CA ASP A 646 15.84 24.18 50.20
C ASP A 646 15.08 23.66 48.97
#